data_367e53fb7f3ab5628ac5eed5c3f795e5
#
_entry.id   367e53fb7f3ab5628ac5eed5c3f795e5
#
_cell.length_a   1.000
_cell.length_b   1.000
_cell.length_c   1.000
_cell.angle_alpha   90.00
_cell.angle_beta   90.00
_cell.angle_gamma   90.00
#
_symmetry.space_group_name_H-M   'P 1'
#
loop_
_entity.id
_entity.type
_entity.pdbx_description
1 polymer ?
#
loop_
_entity_poly.entity_id
_entity_poly.type
_entity_poly.pdbx_seq_one_letter_code
_entity_poly.pdbx_strand_id
1 'polypeptide(L)'
;KISDLNQKIKNLQEEELMRFPGLTWLDTHRFYFLNKNAIYLYDLTDSVLKKINSWDEKADNLNIDEKNLSVAYTIGSNLFVAVNGRKMQISDETGNDVLFGHIPSRNEFGIKQGSFWSPDGKLLAFYRIDQSEVADYPLVDIYNPIATASPEKYPMAGSKSQKVSLGIFNPAMNEITYLKISGGENQYLTSVTWGPKSDVLFAGVLNRGQNHLKLNKYDARTGGLVKTLFEETNERYVEPLHNLYFLKTNPGQFVWQSRRDGWNHLYLYNTDGGLIKQLTKGDWEVTNFLGFDPGEQKVFFEASEANPLENHFYEADVKKGQIRRLTTAEGVHSIMASAGMNYFLDVLSSVKMARGYYLLDQKGKTISTLLEDANPYEGYKIGEMEFITLKADDGKTDLYARLIKPADFDPSAKYPAIVYVYGGPHAQLVDKSWTGGAGFWLNYLAQQGYVVFTLDNRGSANRGFEFESVIHRQCGEMEMADQMTGVKHLKSLNFVDSTRIGVDGWSYGGFMTISLFLRHPGVFAAACAGGPVIDWKWYEVMYGERYMDTPMENPEGYEKANLLNYVNQLQGDLLIIHGTNDPVVVWQNSLTFLDECINQGKQVDYFVYPGAEHNMRGKARVHLFDKISGFFEENLK
;
A
#
# COMPACT_ATOMS: atom_id res chain seq x y z
N LYS A 1 17.51 -16.17 -26.59
CA LYS A 1 16.76 -17.28 -25.97
C LYS A 1 17.43 -17.68 -24.65
N ILE A 2 16.72 -18.43 -23.78
CA ILE A 2 17.35 -18.96 -22.55
C ILE A 2 18.56 -19.87 -22.86
N SER A 3 18.49 -20.64 -23.94
CA SER A 3 19.59 -21.47 -24.43
C SER A 3 20.87 -20.66 -24.69
N ASP A 4 20.73 -19.46 -25.28
CA ASP A 4 21.87 -18.62 -25.65
C ASP A 4 22.52 -18.00 -24.38
N LEU A 5 21.73 -17.66 -23.38
CA LEU A 5 22.21 -17.21 -22.07
C LEU A 5 22.90 -18.37 -21.33
N ASN A 6 22.27 -19.55 -21.30
CA ASN A 6 22.83 -20.73 -20.62
C ASN A 6 24.18 -21.18 -21.20
N GLN A 7 24.35 -21.12 -22.53
CA GLN A 7 25.62 -21.42 -23.14
C GLN A 7 26.76 -20.50 -22.65
N LYS A 8 26.42 -19.20 -22.42
CA LYS A 8 27.38 -18.19 -21.90
C LYS A 8 27.62 -18.34 -20.40
N ILE A 9 26.60 -18.68 -19.64
CA ILE A 9 26.68 -18.95 -18.20
C ILE A 9 27.60 -20.16 -17.94
N LYS A 10 27.47 -21.21 -18.74
CA LYS A 10 28.40 -22.37 -18.69
C LYS A 10 29.86 -21.97 -18.90
N ASN A 11 30.14 -21.02 -19.81
CA ASN A 11 31.51 -20.54 -20.03
C ASN A 11 32.09 -19.81 -18.82
N LEU A 12 31.23 -19.29 -17.92
CA LEU A 12 31.60 -18.67 -16.63
C LEU A 12 31.68 -19.71 -15.50
N GLN A 13 31.46 -21.01 -15.77
CA GLN A 13 31.39 -22.10 -14.78
C GLN A 13 30.31 -21.90 -13.73
N GLU A 14 29.21 -21.25 -14.12
CA GLU A 14 28.05 -20.94 -13.26
C GLU A 14 26.86 -21.86 -13.62
N GLU A 15 25.90 -21.99 -12.71
CA GLU A 15 24.72 -22.83 -12.92
C GLU A 15 23.76 -22.22 -13.93
N GLU A 16 23.15 -23.08 -14.74
CA GLU A 16 22.20 -22.70 -15.77
C GLU A 16 20.91 -22.10 -15.19
N LEU A 17 20.32 -21.20 -15.96
CA LEU A 17 19.01 -20.64 -15.67
C LEU A 17 17.93 -21.71 -15.91
N MET A 18 17.08 -21.92 -14.92
CA MET A 18 15.90 -22.80 -15.01
C MET A 18 14.74 -22.14 -15.76
N ARG A 19 14.69 -20.81 -15.78
CA ARG A 19 13.69 -19.98 -16.46
C ARG A 19 14.33 -18.73 -17.03
N PHE A 20 13.67 -18.09 -17.99
CA PHE A 20 14.15 -16.81 -18.53
C PHE A 20 14.13 -15.76 -17.41
N PRO A 21 15.24 -15.05 -17.15
CA PRO A 21 15.32 -14.09 -16.05
C PRO A 21 14.61 -12.79 -16.41
N GLY A 22 14.22 -12.02 -15.40
CA GLY A 22 13.88 -10.61 -15.59
C GLY A 22 15.11 -9.84 -16.09
N LEU A 23 14.94 -9.03 -17.13
CA LEU A 23 16.02 -8.23 -17.70
C LEU A 23 15.83 -6.76 -17.31
N THR A 24 16.90 -6.13 -16.84
CA THR A 24 16.95 -4.67 -16.66
C THR A 24 17.89 -4.07 -17.72
N TRP A 25 17.34 -3.27 -18.61
CA TRP A 25 18.08 -2.61 -19.68
C TRP A 25 18.78 -1.35 -19.16
N LEU A 26 20.10 -1.25 -19.38
CA LEU A 26 20.91 -0.08 -19.07
C LEU A 26 20.91 0.91 -20.24
N ASP A 27 20.90 0.39 -21.46
CA ASP A 27 20.84 1.13 -22.72
C ASP A 27 20.30 0.23 -23.85
N THR A 28 20.43 0.65 -25.09
CA THR A 28 19.96 -0.11 -26.27
C THR A 28 20.70 -1.42 -26.55
N HIS A 29 21.87 -1.63 -25.92
CA HIS A 29 22.75 -2.78 -26.21
C HIS A 29 23.10 -3.59 -24.96
N ARG A 30 22.94 -3.03 -23.77
CA ARG A 30 23.33 -3.67 -22.51
C ARG A 30 22.14 -3.85 -21.58
N PHE A 31 22.06 -5.04 -21.02
CA PHE A 31 21.14 -5.34 -19.92
C PHE A 31 21.85 -6.18 -18.87
N TYR A 32 21.35 -6.11 -17.65
CA TYR A 32 21.73 -7.04 -16.61
C TYR A 32 20.56 -7.90 -16.16
N PHE A 33 20.89 -9.02 -15.56
CA PHE A 33 19.94 -9.87 -14.88
C PHE A 33 20.55 -10.47 -13.62
N LEU A 34 19.69 -10.92 -12.72
CA LEU A 34 20.09 -11.62 -11.52
C LEU A 34 19.96 -13.11 -11.71
N ASN A 35 20.98 -13.85 -11.28
CA ASN A 35 20.93 -15.30 -11.15
C ASN A 35 21.51 -15.65 -9.78
N LYS A 36 20.69 -16.31 -8.92
CA LYS A 36 21.03 -16.56 -7.52
C LYS A 36 21.46 -15.25 -6.82
N ASN A 37 22.67 -15.23 -6.29
CA ASN A 37 23.25 -14.14 -5.54
C ASN A 37 24.31 -13.35 -6.35
N ALA A 38 24.07 -13.14 -7.64
CA ALA A 38 25.00 -12.40 -8.51
C ALA A 38 24.28 -11.60 -9.60
N ILE A 39 24.95 -10.52 -10.05
CA ILE A 39 24.59 -9.73 -11.22
C ILE A 39 25.41 -10.15 -12.42
N TYR A 40 24.72 -10.41 -13.54
CA TYR A 40 25.31 -10.71 -14.84
C TYR A 40 24.95 -9.60 -15.82
N LEU A 41 25.98 -8.95 -16.36
CA LEU A 41 25.83 -7.93 -17.40
C LEU A 41 26.06 -8.59 -18.77
N TYR A 42 25.10 -8.40 -19.67
CA TYR A 42 25.21 -8.86 -21.05
C TYR A 42 25.28 -7.68 -22.00
N ASP A 43 26.30 -7.67 -22.86
CA ASP A 43 26.45 -6.74 -23.96
C ASP A 43 26.08 -7.43 -25.28
N LEU A 44 25.09 -6.92 -25.97
CA LEU A 44 24.62 -7.45 -27.26
C LEU A 44 25.60 -7.17 -28.41
N THR A 45 26.43 -6.11 -28.29
CA THR A 45 27.34 -5.69 -29.37
C THR A 45 28.43 -6.73 -29.63
N ASP A 46 29.08 -7.20 -28.59
CA ASP A 46 30.12 -8.20 -28.63
C ASP A 46 29.65 -9.58 -28.17
N SER A 47 28.40 -9.68 -27.79
CA SER A 47 27.79 -10.89 -27.25
C SER A 47 28.49 -11.44 -25.99
N VAL A 48 29.04 -10.58 -25.15
CA VAL A 48 29.77 -10.95 -23.93
C VAL A 48 28.89 -10.92 -22.72
N LEU A 49 28.95 -11.98 -21.91
CA LEU A 49 28.36 -12.06 -20.58
C LEU A 49 29.45 -11.96 -19.51
N LYS A 50 29.26 -11.07 -18.51
CA LYS A 50 30.19 -10.89 -17.40
C LYS A 50 29.43 -10.99 -16.07
N LYS A 51 30.00 -11.68 -15.09
CA LYS A 51 29.61 -11.59 -13.70
C LYS A 51 30.24 -10.32 -13.09
N ILE A 52 29.42 -9.40 -12.58
CA ILE A 52 29.89 -8.08 -12.14
C ILE A 52 30.08 -8.06 -10.63
N ASN A 53 29.05 -8.41 -9.90
CA ASN A 53 29.06 -8.44 -8.44
C ASN A 53 28.32 -9.68 -7.92
N SER A 54 28.61 -10.04 -6.68
CA SER A 54 27.89 -11.08 -5.95
C SER A 54 27.78 -10.71 -4.49
N TRP A 55 26.79 -11.30 -3.81
CA TRP A 55 26.53 -11.09 -2.39
C TRP A 55 26.40 -12.43 -1.66
N ASP A 56 26.10 -12.42 -0.36
CA ASP A 56 25.89 -13.62 0.44
C ASP A 56 24.50 -14.22 0.15
N GLU A 57 24.35 -15.54 0.26
CA GLU A 57 23.06 -16.22 0.06
C GLU A 57 22.00 -15.80 1.09
N LYS A 58 22.43 -15.33 2.27
CA LYS A 58 21.55 -14.82 3.33
C LYS A 58 21.20 -13.34 3.16
N ALA A 59 21.61 -12.71 2.04
CA ALA A 59 21.37 -11.30 1.82
C ALA A 59 19.89 -11.01 1.58
N ASP A 60 19.43 -9.92 2.17
CA ASP A 60 18.10 -9.35 2.01
C ASP A 60 18.18 -7.85 1.69
N ASN A 61 17.05 -7.18 1.41
CA ASN A 61 16.97 -5.74 1.13
C ASN A 61 17.94 -5.28 0.03
N LEU A 62 18.04 -6.03 -1.06
CA LEU A 62 18.94 -5.73 -2.17
C LEU A 62 18.62 -4.38 -2.82
N ASN A 63 19.64 -3.54 -2.99
CA ASN A 63 19.56 -2.27 -3.70
C ASN A 63 20.74 -2.16 -4.68
N ILE A 64 20.44 -2.11 -5.98
CA ILE A 64 21.43 -2.12 -7.05
C ILE A 64 21.58 -0.71 -7.62
N ASP A 65 22.82 -0.19 -7.66
CA ASP A 65 23.16 0.99 -8.43
C ASP A 65 23.25 0.62 -9.93
N GLU A 66 22.28 1.07 -10.71
CA GLU A 66 22.22 0.76 -12.15
C GLU A 66 23.39 1.34 -12.96
N LYS A 67 24.08 2.36 -12.43
CA LYS A 67 25.21 3.00 -13.13
C LYS A 67 26.47 2.18 -13.07
N ASN A 68 26.82 1.67 -11.89
CA ASN A 68 28.07 0.95 -11.62
C ASN A 68 27.82 -0.55 -11.31
N LEU A 69 26.58 -0.97 -11.23
CA LEU A 69 26.13 -2.29 -10.79
C LEU A 69 26.68 -2.69 -9.41
N SER A 70 26.91 -1.69 -8.55
CA SER A 70 27.19 -1.88 -7.13
C SER A 70 25.94 -2.33 -6.40
N VAL A 71 26.08 -3.12 -5.33
CA VAL A 71 24.94 -3.68 -4.58
C VAL A 71 25.08 -3.31 -3.10
N ALA A 72 24.02 -2.75 -2.53
CA ALA A 72 23.85 -2.68 -1.09
C ALA A 72 22.86 -3.79 -0.67
N TYR A 73 23.09 -4.43 0.47
CA TYR A 73 22.26 -5.50 0.99
C TYR A 73 22.41 -5.65 2.50
N THR A 74 21.46 -6.29 3.14
CA THR A 74 21.51 -6.59 4.57
C THR A 74 21.74 -8.07 4.83
N ILE A 75 22.40 -8.41 5.96
CA ILE A 75 22.43 -9.75 6.54
C ILE A 75 22.14 -9.58 8.04
N GLY A 76 21.02 -10.13 8.51
CA GLY A 76 20.53 -9.82 9.84
C GLY A 76 20.36 -8.30 10.00
N SER A 77 20.87 -7.73 11.07
CA SER A 77 20.77 -6.30 11.37
C SER A 77 21.76 -5.42 10.60
N ASN A 78 22.69 -6.02 9.86
CA ASN A 78 23.86 -5.34 9.33
C ASN A 78 23.76 -5.03 7.83
N LEU A 79 24.30 -3.87 7.46
CA LEU A 79 24.40 -3.39 6.09
C LEU A 79 25.76 -3.72 5.48
N PHE A 80 25.74 -4.17 4.24
CA PHE A 80 26.89 -4.53 3.42
C PHE A 80 26.80 -3.87 2.05
N VAL A 81 27.95 -3.71 1.38
CA VAL A 81 28.01 -3.34 -0.03
C VAL A 81 28.98 -4.24 -0.80
N ALA A 82 28.66 -4.48 -2.06
CA ALA A 82 29.56 -5.08 -3.04
C ALA A 82 29.84 -4.06 -4.15
N VAL A 83 31.09 -3.59 -4.27
CA VAL A 83 31.51 -2.58 -5.24
C VAL A 83 32.71 -3.13 -6.01
N ASN A 84 32.60 -3.25 -7.33
CA ASN A 84 33.65 -3.80 -8.21
C ASN A 84 34.21 -5.16 -7.73
N GLY A 85 33.31 -6.06 -7.29
CA GLY A 85 33.66 -7.37 -6.77
C GLY A 85 34.19 -7.41 -5.33
N ARG A 86 34.44 -6.24 -4.70
CA ARG A 86 34.88 -6.13 -3.30
C ARG A 86 33.66 -6.00 -2.41
N LYS A 87 33.51 -6.92 -1.43
CA LYS A 87 32.49 -6.86 -0.36
C LYS A 87 33.02 -6.07 0.83
N MET A 88 32.20 -5.19 1.39
CA MET A 88 32.49 -4.39 2.58
C MET A 88 31.33 -4.45 3.53
N GLN A 89 31.60 -4.66 4.81
CA GLN A 89 30.64 -4.55 5.89
C GLN A 89 30.61 -3.10 6.39
N ILE A 90 29.42 -2.52 6.53
CA ILE A 90 29.25 -1.12 6.95
C ILE A 90 28.95 -1.02 8.45
N SER A 91 28.23 -1.99 9.00
CA SER A 91 27.87 -2.03 10.42
C SER A 91 28.12 -3.42 11.01
N ASP A 92 28.31 -3.49 12.34
CA ASP A 92 28.62 -4.73 13.07
C ASP A 92 27.80 -4.82 14.36
N GLU A 93 26.49 -4.95 14.20
CA GLU A 93 25.54 -5.10 15.31
C GLU A 93 25.29 -6.60 15.61
N THR A 94 25.16 -6.94 16.89
CA THR A 94 25.04 -8.33 17.35
C THR A 94 23.62 -8.75 17.73
N GLY A 95 22.65 -7.86 17.61
CA GLY A 95 21.23 -8.10 17.97
C GLY A 95 20.27 -7.54 16.93
N ASN A 96 19.01 -7.49 17.29
CA ASN A 96 17.93 -6.95 16.46
C ASN A 96 17.44 -5.56 16.93
N ASP A 97 18.13 -4.94 17.90
CA ASP A 97 17.72 -3.65 18.46
C ASP A 97 18.13 -2.46 17.58
N VAL A 98 19.20 -2.61 16.80
CA VAL A 98 19.65 -1.58 15.86
C VAL A 98 19.81 -2.19 14.48
N LEU A 99 19.10 -1.65 13.49
CA LEU A 99 19.09 -2.15 12.12
C LEU A 99 19.72 -1.10 11.17
N PHE A 100 20.48 -1.58 10.20
CA PHE A 100 21.10 -0.75 9.16
C PHE A 100 20.64 -1.16 7.78
N GLY A 101 20.20 -0.19 6.97
CA GLY A 101 19.75 -0.45 5.60
C GLY A 101 18.38 -1.16 5.51
N HIS A 102 17.66 -1.26 6.60
CA HIS A 102 16.29 -1.75 6.65
C HIS A 102 15.28 -0.63 6.42
N ILE A 103 14.05 -1.02 6.07
CA ILE A 103 12.94 -0.08 5.88
C ILE A 103 12.37 0.29 7.25
N PRO A 104 12.39 1.59 7.64
CA PRO A 104 11.80 2.02 8.89
C PRO A 104 10.28 2.13 8.81
N SER A 105 9.68 2.43 9.96
CA SER A 105 8.27 2.86 10.05
C SER A 105 7.28 1.88 9.42
N ARG A 106 7.60 0.58 9.45
CA ARG A 106 6.73 -0.52 8.96
C ARG A 106 6.19 -0.31 7.54
N ASN A 107 7.03 0.22 6.64
CA ASN A 107 6.73 0.56 5.24
C ASN A 107 5.74 1.72 5.05
N GLU A 108 5.41 2.47 6.12
CA GLU A 108 4.58 3.67 6.04
C GLU A 108 5.30 4.83 5.30
N PHE A 109 4.57 5.89 5.01
CA PHE A 109 5.07 7.12 4.37
C PHE A 109 5.70 6.91 2.99
N GLY A 110 5.27 5.88 2.25
CA GLY A 110 5.81 5.57 0.92
C GLY A 110 7.26 5.10 0.91
N ILE A 111 7.82 4.73 2.06
CA ILE A 111 9.19 4.21 2.17
C ILE A 111 9.22 2.76 1.67
N LYS A 112 9.95 2.52 0.57
CA LYS A 112 10.01 1.20 -0.10
C LYS A 112 11.39 0.54 -0.03
N GLN A 113 12.40 1.24 0.49
CA GLN A 113 13.78 0.74 0.58
C GLN A 113 14.53 1.38 1.75
N GLY A 114 15.51 0.65 2.25
CA GLY A 114 16.32 1.06 3.41
C GLY A 114 17.62 1.77 3.06
N SER A 115 18.01 1.77 1.78
CA SER A 115 19.26 2.40 1.31
C SER A 115 19.09 3.03 -0.08
N PHE A 116 19.96 4.00 -0.41
CA PHE A 116 19.81 4.85 -1.60
C PHE A 116 21.17 5.19 -2.19
N TRP A 117 21.51 4.66 -3.36
CA TRP A 117 22.73 5.05 -4.08
C TRP A 117 22.62 6.49 -4.59
N SER A 118 23.74 7.21 -4.52
CA SER A 118 23.83 8.53 -5.14
C SER A 118 23.78 8.44 -6.68
N PRO A 119 23.34 9.48 -7.41
CA PRO A 119 23.24 9.46 -8.87
C PRO A 119 24.54 9.14 -9.60
N ASP A 120 25.69 9.38 -9.00
CA ASP A 120 26.99 9.01 -9.54
C ASP A 120 27.48 7.61 -9.08
N GLY A 121 26.73 6.94 -8.20
CA GLY A 121 27.01 5.61 -7.66
C GLY A 121 28.21 5.54 -6.72
N LYS A 122 28.66 6.67 -6.16
CA LYS A 122 29.84 6.72 -5.30
C LYS A 122 29.53 6.74 -3.82
N LEU A 123 28.32 7.16 -3.42
CA LEU A 123 27.87 7.28 -2.05
C LEU A 123 26.60 6.44 -1.85
N LEU A 124 26.41 5.92 -0.64
CA LEU A 124 25.22 5.20 -0.25
C LEU A 124 24.58 5.88 0.96
N ALA A 125 23.40 6.47 0.82
CA ALA A 125 22.59 6.87 1.96
C ALA A 125 21.81 5.65 2.49
N PHE A 126 21.61 5.57 3.80
CA PHE A 126 20.90 4.45 4.42
C PHE A 126 20.22 4.86 5.71
N TYR A 127 19.17 4.16 6.08
CA TYR A 127 18.54 4.27 7.39
C TYR A 127 19.33 3.47 8.44
N ARG A 128 19.52 4.08 9.63
CA ARG A 128 19.82 3.41 10.88
C ARG A 128 18.59 3.53 11.77
N ILE A 129 18.08 2.40 12.21
CA ILE A 129 16.85 2.28 12.99
C ILE A 129 17.24 1.76 14.37
N ASP A 130 17.03 2.55 15.40
CA ASP A 130 17.18 2.13 16.79
C ASP A 130 15.79 1.83 17.35
N GLN A 131 15.55 0.56 17.62
CA GLN A 131 14.29 0.04 18.16
C GLN A 131 14.48 -0.65 19.52
N SER A 132 15.57 -0.32 20.24
CA SER A 132 15.89 -0.90 21.54
C SER A 132 14.83 -0.65 22.61
N GLU A 133 14.10 0.48 22.50
CA GLU A 133 13.01 0.83 23.41
C GLU A 133 11.63 0.33 22.93
N VAL A 134 11.53 -0.24 21.71
CA VAL A 134 10.27 -0.78 21.18
C VAL A 134 9.99 -2.14 21.80
N ALA A 135 8.76 -2.32 22.26
CA ALA A 135 8.33 -3.58 22.87
C ALA A 135 8.36 -4.75 21.86
N ASP A 136 8.75 -5.91 22.35
CA ASP A 136 8.67 -7.16 21.62
C ASP A 136 7.25 -7.74 21.72
N TYR A 137 6.61 -7.99 20.58
CA TYR A 137 5.37 -8.75 20.52
C TYR A 137 5.69 -10.23 20.25
N PRO A 138 5.22 -11.19 21.07
CA PRO A 138 5.53 -12.59 20.91
C PRO A 138 4.77 -13.22 19.75
N LEU A 139 5.47 -13.55 18.66
CA LEU A 139 4.99 -14.49 17.65
C LEU A 139 5.53 -15.88 17.97
N VAL A 140 4.78 -16.94 17.65
CA VAL A 140 5.15 -18.31 17.99
C VAL A 140 5.28 -19.15 16.72
N ASP A 141 6.50 -19.64 16.46
CA ASP A 141 6.73 -20.65 15.43
C ASP A 141 6.42 -22.04 16.01
N ILE A 142 5.37 -22.64 15.49
CA ILE A 142 4.86 -23.97 15.89
C ILE A 142 5.39 -25.12 15.02
N TYR A 143 6.15 -24.86 13.97
CA TYR A 143 6.60 -25.87 13.02
C TYR A 143 7.92 -26.54 13.41
N ASN A 144 8.60 -26.02 14.42
CA ASN A 144 9.73 -26.68 15.05
C ASN A 144 9.28 -27.81 15.98
N PRO A 145 10.12 -28.86 16.24
CA PRO A 145 9.79 -29.92 17.18
C PRO A 145 9.39 -29.42 18.58
N ILE A 146 9.99 -28.31 19.01
CA ILE A 146 9.58 -27.53 20.18
C ILE A 146 9.25 -26.14 19.68
N ALA A 147 8.04 -25.67 19.96
CA ALA A 147 7.61 -24.33 19.56
C ALA A 147 8.55 -23.26 20.14
N THR A 148 8.91 -22.29 19.31
CA THR A 148 9.84 -21.22 19.68
C THR A 148 9.19 -19.84 19.52
N ALA A 149 9.53 -18.92 20.43
CA ALA A 149 9.13 -17.53 20.26
C ALA A 149 10.01 -16.87 19.18
N SER A 150 9.37 -16.13 18.28
CA SER A 150 10.00 -15.26 17.28
C SER A 150 9.44 -13.85 17.45
N PRO A 151 9.96 -13.07 18.42
CA PRO A 151 9.37 -11.77 18.74
C PRO A 151 9.54 -10.78 17.60
N GLU A 152 8.50 -9.97 17.38
CA GLU A 152 8.46 -8.87 16.43
C GLU A 152 8.46 -7.55 17.20
N LYS A 153 9.31 -6.58 16.83
CA LYS A 153 9.27 -5.23 17.39
C LYS A 153 7.99 -4.53 16.94
N TYR A 154 7.08 -4.32 17.87
CA TYR A 154 5.76 -3.77 17.57
C TYR A 154 5.46 -2.54 18.44
N PRO A 155 5.64 -1.32 17.92
CA PRO A 155 5.37 -0.08 18.64
C PRO A 155 3.87 0.21 18.67
N MET A 156 3.17 -0.10 19.76
CA MET A 156 1.75 0.18 19.92
C MET A 156 1.48 1.67 20.14
N ALA A 157 0.31 2.16 19.76
CA ALA A 157 -0.11 3.55 19.94
C ALA A 157 0.11 4.03 21.37
N GLY A 158 0.69 5.21 21.53
CA GLY A 158 1.09 5.79 22.82
C GLY A 158 2.40 5.25 23.40
N SER A 159 2.97 4.19 22.84
CA SER A 159 4.22 3.59 23.33
C SER A 159 5.48 4.20 22.69
N LYS A 160 6.64 3.69 23.09
CA LYS A 160 7.92 4.02 22.45
C LYS A 160 7.95 3.54 21.01
N SER A 161 8.47 4.37 20.11
CA SER A 161 8.61 4.10 18.69
C SER A 161 10.09 3.99 18.29
N GLN A 162 10.33 3.61 17.05
CA GLN A 162 11.65 3.57 16.44
C GLN A 162 12.28 4.97 16.39
N LYS A 163 13.58 5.06 16.71
CA LYS A 163 14.40 6.25 16.52
C LYS A 163 15.20 6.09 15.24
N VAL A 164 14.89 6.90 14.23
CA VAL A 164 15.45 6.75 12.88
C VAL A 164 16.47 7.84 12.62
N SER A 165 17.61 7.48 12.04
CA SER A 165 18.64 8.40 11.55
C SER A 165 19.08 8.03 10.13
N LEU A 166 19.70 8.98 9.42
CA LEU A 166 20.24 8.79 8.07
C LEU A 166 21.76 8.89 8.07
N GLY A 167 22.42 7.83 7.60
CA GLY A 167 23.86 7.79 7.37
C GLY A 167 24.18 7.86 5.87
N ILE A 168 25.33 8.39 5.52
CA ILE A 168 25.91 8.39 4.17
C ILE A 168 27.25 7.67 4.25
N PHE A 169 27.36 6.54 3.58
CA PHE A 169 28.59 5.76 3.48
C PHE A 169 29.37 6.12 2.21
N ASN A 170 30.68 6.34 2.37
CA ASN A 170 31.61 6.53 1.27
C ASN A 170 32.50 5.28 1.10
N PRO A 171 32.25 4.42 0.11
CA PRO A 171 33.02 3.18 -0.11
C PRO A 171 34.52 3.40 -0.38
N ALA A 172 34.89 4.54 -0.97
CA ALA A 172 36.29 4.85 -1.29
C ALA A 172 37.11 5.21 -0.04
N MET A 173 36.47 5.87 0.95
CA MET A 173 37.11 6.28 2.20
C MET A 173 36.83 5.30 3.35
N ASN A 174 35.84 4.43 3.19
CA ASN A 174 35.31 3.55 4.24
C ASN A 174 34.84 4.36 5.47
N GLU A 175 34.11 5.46 5.23
CA GLU A 175 33.65 6.39 6.27
C GLU A 175 32.13 6.58 6.18
N ILE A 176 31.50 6.82 7.35
CA ILE A 176 30.08 7.15 7.48
C ILE A 176 29.96 8.58 8.00
N THR A 177 29.13 9.38 7.32
CA THR A 177 28.69 10.68 7.80
C THR A 177 27.19 10.61 8.14
N TYR A 178 26.82 10.88 9.39
CA TYR A 178 25.41 10.97 9.77
C TYR A 178 24.85 12.37 9.54
N LEU A 179 23.60 12.46 9.07
CA LEU A 179 22.90 13.73 8.94
C LEU A 179 22.59 14.30 10.33
N LYS A 180 22.81 15.62 10.50
CA LYS A 180 22.53 16.37 11.72
C LYS A 180 21.07 16.85 11.71
N ILE A 181 20.15 15.91 11.90
CA ILE A 181 18.71 16.17 11.86
C ILE A 181 18.26 16.68 13.23
N SER A 182 17.63 17.86 13.24
CA SER A 182 17.00 18.43 14.44
C SER A 182 15.53 18.01 14.54
N GLY A 183 14.92 18.11 15.73
CA GLY A 183 13.47 17.89 15.92
C GLY A 183 13.12 16.81 16.95
N GLY A 184 14.12 16.13 17.54
CA GLY A 184 13.89 15.12 18.58
C GLY A 184 13.91 13.68 18.08
N GLU A 185 13.70 12.74 19.01
CA GLU A 185 13.84 11.30 18.74
C GLU A 185 12.57 10.67 18.13
N ASN A 186 11.41 11.30 18.35
CA ASN A 186 10.11 10.80 17.91
C ASN A 186 9.67 11.50 16.62
N GLN A 187 10.35 11.23 15.52
CA GLN A 187 10.04 11.80 14.20
C GLN A 187 10.25 10.75 13.12
N TYR A 188 9.60 10.95 11.97
CA TYR A 188 9.73 10.08 10.83
C TYR A 188 10.58 10.76 9.75
N LEU A 189 11.47 10.00 9.12
CA LEU A 189 12.33 10.48 8.04
C LEU A 189 11.84 9.88 6.73
N THR A 190 11.27 10.72 5.88
CA THR A 190 10.55 10.32 4.67
C THR A 190 11.17 10.94 3.42
N SER A 191 10.69 10.58 2.24
CA SER A 191 11.02 11.23 0.95
C SER A 191 12.52 11.40 0.69
N VAL A 192 13.34 10.44 1.18
CA VAL A 192 14.81 10.50 1.06
C VAL A 192 15.20 10.46 -0.42
N THR A 193 15.83 11.54 -0.88
CA THR A 193 16.18 11.71 -2.29
C THR A 193 17.53 12.40 -2.45
N TRP A 194 18.42 11.81 -3.24
CA TRP A 194 19.67 12.44 -3.61
C TRP A 194 19.45 13.64 -4.54
N GLY A 195 20.22 14.70 -4.31
CA GLY A 195 20.33 15.76 -5.30
C GLY A 195 21.07 15.26 -6.56
N PRO A 196 20.76 15.81 -7.76
CA PRO A 196 21.31 15.32 -9.03
C PRO A 196 22.84 15.32 -9.14
N LYS A 197 23.52 16.13 -8.32
CA LYS A 197 25.00 16.21 -8.29
C LYS A 197 25.65 15.34 -7.23
N SER A 198 24.89 14.56 -6.47
CA SER A 198 25.39 13.72 -5.37
C SER A 198 26.04 14.48 -4.20
N ASP A 199 25.88 15.80 -4.15
CA ASP A 199 26.48 16.69 -3.14
C ASP A 199 25.53 17.00 -1.97
N VAL A 200 24.25 16.73 -2.14
CA VAL A 200 23.21 16.96 -1.13
C VAL A 200 22.22 15.79 -1.07
N LEU A 201 21.65 15.58 0.12
CA LEU A 201 20.55 14.67 0.35
C LEU A 201 19.32 15.46 0.84
N PHE A 202 18.17 15.21 0.27
CA PHE A 202 16.88 15.74 0.72
C PHE A 202 16.19 14.71 1.59
N ALA A 203 15.52 15.17 2.64
CA ALA A 203 14.71 14.33 3.50
C ALA A 203 13.52 15.11 4.07
N GLY A 204 12.35 14.49 4.06
CA GLY A 204 11.18 14.95 4.79
C GLY A 204 11.34 14.58 6.27
N VAL A 205 11.20 15.55 7.15
CA VAL A 205 11.16 15.35 8.61
C VAL A 205 9.73 15.59 9.05
N LEU A 206 9.03 14.51 9.38
CA LEU A 206 7.64 14.52 9.83
C LEU A 206 7.62 14.32 11.34
N ASN A 207 6.90 15.16 12.08
CA ASN A 207 6.76 15.01 13.53
C ASN A 207 5.94 13.76 13.89
N ARG A 208 5.98 13.32 15.15
CA ARG A 208 5.22 12.13 15.60
C ARG A 208 3.72 12.29 15.41
N GLY A 209 3.15 13.46 15.65
CA GLY A 209 1.73 13.75 15.40
C GLY A 209 1.36 13.76 13.91
N GLN A 210 2.32 13.55 13.02
CA GLN A 210 2.16 13.42 11.56
C GLN A 210 1.42 14.59 10.89
N ASN A 211 1.41 15.74 11.52
CA ASN A 211 0.70 16.93 11.08
C ASN A 211 1.61 18.11 10.68
N HIS A 212 2.92 17.93 10.79
CA HIS A 212 3.92 18.94 10.43
C HIS A 212 5.14 18.28 9.74
N LEU A 213 5.28 18.51 8.46
CA LEU A 213 6.37 18.07 7.62
C LEU A 213 7.31 19.23 7.31
N LYS A 214 8.63 19.01 7.42
CA LYS A 214 9.69 19.88 6.91
C LYS A 214 10.46 19.16 5.83
N LEU A 215 10.49 19.69 4.62
CA LEU A 215 11.39 19.19 3.58
C LEU A 215 12.75 19.89 3.71
N ASN A 216 13.76 19.13 4.10
CA ASN A 216 15.11 19.61 4.41
C ASN A 216 16.12 19.17 3.36
N LYS A 217 17.12 20.03 3.13
CA LYS A 217 18.29 19.79 2.29
C LYS A 217 19.53 19.72 3.17
N TYR A 218 20.31 18.64 3.06
CA TYR A 218 21.51 18.39 3.85
C TYR A 218 22.74 18.30 2.94
N ASP A 219 23.89 18.83 3.39
CA ASP A 219 25.19 18.63 2.73
C ASP A 219 25.66 17.19 2.93
N ALA A 220 25.93 16.48 1.85
CA ALA A 220 26.25 15.05 1.90
C ALA A 220 27.61 14.75 2.53
N ARG A 221 28.56 15.71 2.53
CA ARG A 221 29.91 15.56 3.07
C ARG A 221 29.96 15.78 4.57
N THR A 222 29.19 16.74 5.08
CA THR A 222 29.25 17.18 6.50
C THR A 222 28.07 16.71 7.33
N GLY A 223 27.01 16.21 6.67
CA GLY A 223 25.71 15.90 7.26
C GLY A 223 24.96 17.14 7.76
N GLY A 224 25.48 18.34 7.54
CA GLY A 224 24.89 19.58 8.04
C GLY A 224 23.62 19.99 7.29
N LEU A 225 22.66 20.56 8.02
CA LEU A 225 21.47 21.17 7.40
C LEU A 225 21.90 22.38 6.57
N VAL A 226 21.60 22.36 5.28
CA VAL A 226 21.80 23.49 4.37
C VAL A 226 20.62 24.44 4.45
N LYS A 227 19.40 23.89 4.36
CA LYS A 227 18.17 24.68 4.37
C LYS A 227 16.93 23.81 4.56
N THR A 228 15.90 24.32 5.23
CA THR A 228 14.51 23.86 5.10
C THR A 228 13.90 24.52 3.89
N LEU A 229 13.46 23.74 2.92
CA LEU A 229 12.90 24.24 1.66
C LEU A 229 11.51 24.81 1.85
N PHE A 230 10.64 24.06 2.48
CA PHE A 230 9.30 24.45 2.86
C PHE A 230 8.77 23.55 3.97
N GLU A 231 7.65 23.94 4.54
CA GLU A 231 6.91 23.17 5.53
C GLU A 231 5.47 22.93 5.04
N GLU A 232 4.91 21.79 5.39
CA GLU A 232 3.49 21.47 5.22
C GLU A 232 2.89 21.14 6.57
N THR A 233 1.74 21.74 6.87
CA THR A 233 1.00 21.53 8.10
C THR A 233 -0.47 21.27 7.80
N ASN A 234 -1.09 20.44 8.61
CA ASN A 234 -2.53 20.22 8.57
C ASN A 234 -3.03 19.99 10.00
N GLU A 235 -4.25 20.37 10.31
CA GLU A 235 -4.85 20.16 11.65
C GLU A 235 -5.08 18.67 11.95
N ARG A 236 -5.21 17.83 10.90
CA ARG A 236 -5.36 16.38 11.01
C ARG A 236 -4.01 15.70 10.80
N TYR A 237 -3.62 15.48 9.54
CA TYR A 237 -2.35 14.85 9.21
C TYR A 237 -1.82 15.27 7.83
N VAL A 238 -0.52 15.06 7.61
CA VAL A 238 0.18 15.22 6.34
C VAL A 238 0.81 13.89 5.95
N GLU A 239 0.66 13.48 4.69
CA GLU A 239 1.18 12.21 4.18
C GLU A 239 2.22 12.42 3.09
N PRO A 240 3.53 12.45 3.42
CA PRO A 240 4.59 12.54 2.44
C PRO A 240 4.91 11.17 1.80
N LEU A 241 4.07 10.73 0.88
CA LEU A 241 4.12 9.38 0.28
C LEU A 241 5.09 9.27 -0.90
N HIS A 242 5.70 10.37 -1.36
CA HIS A 242 6.47 10.42 -2.59
C HIS A 242 7.85 11.04 -2.39
N ASN A 243 8.80 10.62 -3.24
CA ASN A 243 10.12 11.24 -3.34
C ASN A 243 10.09 12.49 -4.22
N LEU A 244 11.19 13.26 -4.23
CA LEU A 244 11.37 14.38 -5.15
C LEU A 244 11.71 13.85 -6.54
N TYR A 245 11.08 14.41 -7.58
CA TYR A 245 11.36 14.08 -8.97
C TYR A 245 12.08 15.24 -9.65
N PHE A 246 13.42 15.14 -9.75
CA PHE A 246 14.25 16.18 -10.36
C PHE A 246 14.13 16.22 -11.88
N LEU A 247 14.12 17.44 -12.45
CA LEU A 247 14.24 17.63 -13.88
C LEU A 247 15.70 17.36 -14.32
N LYS A 248 15.87 16.63 -15.41
CA LYS A 248 17.21 16.31 -15.99
C LYS A 248 17.80 17.51 -16.71
N THR A 249 16.96 18.26 -17.46
CA THR A 249 17.37 19.46 -18.22
C THR A 249 17.56 20.68 -17.32
N ASN A 250 16.87 20.70 -16.17
CA ASN A 250 17.04 21.75 -15.16
C ASN A 250 17.11 21.13 -13.75
N PRO A 251 18.28 20.57 -13.36
CA PRO A 251 18.45 19.90 -12.07
C PRO A 251 18.29 20.81 -10.84
N GLY A 252 18.09 22.11 -11.05
CA GLY A 252 17.67 23.06 -10.01
C GLY A 252 16.16 23.08 -9.75
N GLN A 253 15.39 22.18 -10.37
CA GLN A 253 13.94 22.08 -10.19
C GLN A 253 13.52 20.63 -9.94
N PHE A 254 12.40 20.46 -9.20
CA PHE A 254 11.80 19.16 -8.93
C PHE A 254 10.28 19.24 -8.81
N VAL A 255 9.61 18.13 -9.06
CA VAL A 255 8.19 17.96 -8.77
C VAL A 255 8.02 17.36 -7.38
N TRP A 256 7.08 17.92 -6.64
CA TRP A 256 6.59 17.45 -5.36
C TRP A 256 5.10 17.14 -5.45
N GLN A 257 4.65 16.02 -4.86
CA GLN A 257 3.22 15.69 -4.72
C GLN A 257 2.74 16.08 -3.33
N SER A 258 1.55 16.70 -3.27
CA SER A 258 1.01 17.19 -2.01
C SER A 258 -0.51 17.33 -2.08
N ARG A 259 -1.17 17.08 -0.96
CA ARG A 259 -2.62 17.30 -0.74
C ARG A 259 -2.94 18.66 -0.10
N ARG A 260 -2.03 19.64 -0.19
CA ARG A 260 -2.14 20.94 0.50
C ARG A 260 -3.35 21.78 0.09
N ASP A 261 -3.95 21.53 -1.07
CA ASP A 261 -5.18 22.18 -1.54
C ASP A 261 -6.43 21.29 -1.41
N GLY A 262 -6.31 20.18 -0.67
CA GLY A 262 -7.37 19.22 -0.44
C GLY A 262 -7.37 18.01 -1.38
N TRP A 263 -6.51 18.01 -2.42
CA TRP A 263 -6.40 16.93 -3.40
C TRP A 263 -4.92 16.65 -3.72
N ASN A 264 -4.59 15.41 -4.07
CA ASN A 264 -3.22 15.07 -4.41
C ASN A 264 -2.84 15.62 -5.78
N HIS A 265 -1.97 16.62 -5.78
CA HIS A 265 -1.55 17.32 -6.99
C HIS A 265 -0.03 17.46 -7.12
N LEU A 266 0.41 17.82 -8.33
CA LEU A 266 1.80 18.01 -8.70
C LEU A 266 2.19 19.49 -8.59
N TYR A 267 3.30 19.76 -7.88
CA TYR A 267 3.84 21.10 -7.67
C TYR A 267 5.30 21.16 -8.13
N LEU A 268 5.64 22.14 -8.97
CA LEU A 268 7.01 22.39 -9.43
C LEU A 268 7.69 23.36 -8.47
N TYR A 269 8.83 22.95 -7.92
CA TYR A 269 9.67 23.74 -7.02
C TYR A 269 11.07 23.95 -7.59
N ASN A 270 11.76 24.99 -7.13
CA ASN A 270 13.21 25.08 -7.25
C ASN A 270 13.91 24.46 -6.02
N THR A 271 15.20 24.13 -6.16
CA THR A 271 16.01 23.53 -5.08
C THR A 271 16.37 24.49 -3.95
N ASP A 272 15.88 25.73 -3.99
CA ASP A 272 15.93 26.71 -2.92
C ASP A 272 14.61 26.85 -2.15
N GLY A 273 13.61 26.01 -2.49
CA GLY A 273 12.32 25.92 -1.81
C GLY A 273 11.25 26.88 -2.34
N GLY A 274 11.53 27.61 -3.42
CA GLY A 274 10.53 28.47 -4.06
C GLY A 274 9.54 27.64 -4.88
N LEU A 275 8.25 27.76 -4.61
CA LEU A 275 7.20 27.22 -5.45
C LEU A 275 7.17 27.99 -6.78
N ILE A 276 7.40 27.27 -7.88
CA ILE A 276 7.35 27.85 -9.23
C ILE A 276 5.92 27.82 -9.75
N LYS A 277 5.26 26.64 -9.61
CA LYS A 277 3.92 26.45 -10.14
C LYS A 277 3.25 25.20 -9.59
N GLN A 278 1.92 25.24 -9.46
CA GLN A 278 1.07 24.06 -9.39
C GLN A 278 0.80 23.55 -10.82
N LEU A 279 1.17 22.30 -11.11
CA LEU A 279 1.07 21.71 -12.46
C LEU A 279 -0.31 21.11 -12.73
N THR A 280 -0.94 20.56 -11.69
CA THR A 280 -2.28 19.96 -11.77
C THR A 280 -3.18 20.58 -10.70
N LYS A 281 -4.48 20.74 -10.99
CA LYS A 281 -5.44 21.35 -10.09
C LYS A 281 -6.86 20.89 -10.42
N GLY A 282 -7.71 20.75 -9.40
CA GLY A 282 -9.12 20.40 -9.53
C GLY A 282 -9.59 19.50 -8.39
N ASP A 283 -10.86 19.13 -8.41
CA ASP A 283 -11.46 18.26 -7.38
C ASP A 283 -11.28 16.78 -7.78
N TRP A 284 -10.02 16.35 -7.90
CA TRP A 284 -9.61 15.01 -8.30
C TRP A 284 -8.15 14.71 -7.86
N GLU A 285 -7.78 13.44 -7.83
CA GLU A 285 -6.48 12.95 -7.35
C GLU A 285 -5.55 12.59 -8.52
N VAL A 286 -4.28 13.02 -8.46
CA VAL A 286 -3.18 12.34 -9.16
C VAL A 286 -2.90 11.05 -8.42
N THR A 287 -3.19 9.92 -9.04
CA THR A 287 -3.02 8.59 -8.43
C THR A 287 -1.61 8.04 -8.63
N ASN A 288 -0.94 8.43 -9.72
CA ASN A 288 0.43 8.01 -10.00
C ASN A 288 1.16 9.05 -10.88
N PHE A 289 2.36 9.44 -10.50
CA PHE A 289 3.25 10.28 -11.30
C PHE A 289 4.25 9.41 -12.08
N LEU A 290 4.21 9.45 -13.40
CA LEU A 290 5.04 8.61 -14.27
C LEU A 290 6.38 9.25 -14.65
N GLY A 291 6.44 10.59 -14.72
CA GLY A 291 7.65 11.32 -15.09
C GLY A 291 7.44 12.38 -16.15
N PHE A 292 8.56 12.79 -16.78
CA PHE A 292 8.61 13.83 -17.80
C PHE A 292 8.83 13.25 -19.20
N ASP A 293 8.34 13.92 -20.22
CA ASP A 293 8.78 13.67 -21.59
C ASP A 293 10.29 13.98 -21.76
N PRO A 294 10.96 13.47 -22.81
CA PRO A 294 12.40 13.69 -22.99
C PRO A 294 12.84 15.16 -23.03
N GLY A 295 11.95 16.05 -23.44
CA GLY A 295 12.19 17.50 -23.49
C GLY A 295 11.80 18.23 -22.22
N GLU A 296 11.23 17.54 -21.24
CA GLU A 296 10.70 18.08 -19.98
C GLU A 296 9.73 19.26 -20.17
N GLN A 297 8.99 19.21 -21.26
CA GLN A 297 7.92 20.16 -21.53
C GLN A 297 6.57 19.67 -21.00
N LYS A 298 6.46 18.38 -20.73
CA LYS A 298 5.26 17.72 -20.24
C LYS A 298 5.57 16.78 -19.09
N VAL A 299 4.60 16.63 -18.20
CA VAL A 299 4.54 15.56 -17.20
C VAL A 299 3.46 14.57 -17.60
N PHE A 300 3.72 13.28 -17.33
CA PHE A 300 2.78 12.18 -17.50
C PHE A 300 2.35 11.64 -16.16
N PHE A 301 1.06 11.36 -15.98
CA PHE A 301 0.49 10.89 -14.73
C PHE A 301 -0.82 10.13 -14.95
N GLU A 302 -1.23 9.38 -13.96
CA GLU A 302 -2.58 8.81 -13.86
C GLU A 302 -3.40 9.63 -12.88
N ALA A 303 -4.72 9.71 -13.11
CA ALA A 303 -5.61 10.50 -12.28
C ALA A 303 -7.08 10.06 -12.37
N SER A 304 -7.86 10.42 -11.34
CA SER A 304 -9.31 10.22 -11.24
C SER A 304 -10.14 11.40 -11.82
N GLU A 305 -9.55 12.27 -12.64
CA GLU A 305 -10.16 13.52 -13.12
C GLU A 305 -11.49 13.29 -13.87
N ALA A 306 -11.57 12.24 -14.68
CA ALA A 306 -12.77 11.96 -15.46
C ALA A 306 -13.95 11.48 -14.60
N ASN A 307 -13.66 10.65 -13.60
CA ASN A 307 -14.65 10.03 -12.73
C ASN A 307 -13.94 9.41 -11.51
N PRO A 308 -14.44 9.59 -10.28
CA PRO A 308 -13.83 8.97 -9.09
C PRO A 308 -13.73 7.43 -9.11
N LEU A 309 -14.55 6.75 -9.94
CA LEU A 309 -14.52 5.29 -10.12
C LEU A 309 -13.60 4.83 -11.25
N GLU A 310 -12.92 5.74 -11.92
CA GLU A 310 -12.04 5.48 -13.06
C GLU A 310 -10.64 6.01 -12.80
N ASN A 311 -9.65 5.40 -13.42
CA ASN A 311 -8.28 5.91 -13.44
C ASN A 311 -7.82 6.04 -14.89
N HIS A 312 -7.35 7.20 -15.27
CA HIS A 312 -6.96 7.50 -16.66
C HIS A 312 -5.55 8.05 -16.76
N PHE A 313 -4.96 7.92 -17.96
CA PHE A 313 -3.66 8.45 -18.31
C PHE A 313 -3.77 9.89 -18.84
N TYR A 314 -2.92 10.78 -18.33
CA TYR A 314 -2.90 12.20 -18.64
C TYR A 314 -1.50 12.72 -18.95
N GLU A 315 -1.45 13.85 -19.65
CA GLU A 315 -0.29 14.73 -19.72
C GLU A 315 -0.66 16.15 -19.24
N ALA A 316 0.29 16.86 -18.66
CA ALA A 316 0.18 18.29 -18.40
C ALA A 316 1.39 19.05 -18.95
N ASP A 317 1.16 20.19 -19.62
CA ASP A 317 2.22 21.10 -20.08
C ASP A 317 2.85 21.81 -18.87
N VAL A 318 4.16 21.67 -18.68
CA VAL A 318 4.90 22.22 -17.54
C VAL A 318 4.83 23.74 -17.49
N LYS A 319 4.86 24.41 -18.66
CA LYS A 319 4.81 25.87 -18.74
C LYS A 319 3.40 26.41 -18.65
N LYS A 320 2.45 25.85 -19.41
CA LYS A 320 1.08 26.34 -19.53
C LYS A 320 0.16 25.79 -18.45
N GLY A 321 0.43 24.55 -17.92
CA GLY A 321 -0.45 23.83 -16.99
C GLY A 321 -1.72 23.30 -17.67
N GLN A 322 -1.70 23.19 -19.00
CA GLN A 322 -2.81 22.61 -19.75
C GLN A 322 -2.77 21.09 -19.63
N ILE A 323 -3.85 20.51 -19.13
CA ILE A 323 -4.01 19.07 -18.95
C ILE A 323 -4.74 18.47 -20.15
N ARG A 324 -4.34 17.28 -20.57
CA ARG A 324 -4.99 16.50 -21.62
C ARG A 324 -5.07 15.04 -21.22
N ARG A 325 -6.26 14.45 -21.25
CA ARG A 325 -6.46 13.01 -21.09
C ARG A 325 -5.99 12.27 -22.34
N LEU A 326 -5.25 11.18 -22.14
CA LEU A 326 -4.64 10.36 -23.21
C LEU A 326 -5.39 9.05 -23.45
N THR A 327 -6.03 8.48 -22.42
CA THR A 327 -6.91 7.30 -22.54
C THR A 327 -8.37 7.73 -22.54
N THR A 328 -9.20 7.07 -23.36
CA THR A 328 -10.61 7.44 -23.55
C THR A 328 -11.58 6.30 -23.24
N ALA A 329 -11.12 5.07 -23.23
CA ALA A 329 -11.94 3.91 -22.86
C ALA A 329 -12.33 3.99 -21.38
N GLU A 330 -13.58 3.69 -21.06
CA GLU A 330 -14.08 3.65 -19.69
C GLU A 330 -13.44 2.50 -18.93
N GLY A 331 -12.98 2.75 -17.69
CA GLY A 331 -12.37 1.76 -16.83
C GLY A 331 -11.19 2.28 -16.00
N VAL A 332 -10.43 1.34 -15.47
CA VAL A 332 -9.21 1.58 -14.68
C VAL A 332 -8.00 1.26 -15.55
N HIS A 333 -7.23 2.27 -15.88
CA HIS A 333 -5.98 2.19 -16.61
C HIS A 333 -4.80 2.16 -15.63
N SER A 334 -3.82 1.31 -15.90
CA SER A 334 -2.53 1.27 -15.21
C SER A 334 -1.41 1.36 -16.24
N ILE A 335 -0.57 2.38 -16.12
CA ILE A 335 0.38 2.76 -17.16
C ILE A 335 1.80 2.40 -16.76
N MET A 336 2.49 1.65 -17.62
CA MET A 336 3.94 1.44 -17.53
C MET A 336 4.64 2.21 -18.64
N ALA A 337 5.50 3.15 -18.27
CA ALA A 337 6.23 3.99 -19.22
C ALA A 337 7.54 3.30 -19.67
N SER A 338 7.87 3.45 -20.96
CA SER A 338 9.23 3.14 -21.42
C SER A 338 10.24 4.13 -20.83
N ALA A 339 11.51 3.73 -20.67
CA ALA A 339 12.56 4.58 -20.10
C ALA A 339 12.71 5.95 -20.77
N GLY A 340 12.42 6.04 -22.07
CA GLY A 340 12.43 7.30 -22.81
C GLY A 340 11.08 8.02 -22.88
N MET A 341 10.06 7.55 -22.19
CA MET A 341 8.70 8.16 -22.21
C MET A 341 8.12 8.34 -23.63
N ASN A 342 8.53 7.48 -24.57
CA ASN A 342 8.05 7.54 -25.95
C ASN A 342 6.91 6.55 -26.21
N TYR A 343 6.85 5.50 -25.39
CA TYR A 343 5.85 4.45 -25.46
C TYR A 343 5.34 4.14 -24.06
N PHE A 344 4.09 3.72 -24.01
CA PHE A 344 3.42 3.36 -22.77
C PHE A 344 2.67 2.04 -22.95
N LEU A 345 2.81 1.14 -22.01
CA LEU A 345 1.94 -0.02 -21.91
C LEU A 345 0.76 0.35 -21.02
N ASP A 346 -0.41 0.37 -21.61
CA ASP A 346 -1.67 0.56 -20.91
C ASP A 346 -2.28 -0.80 -20.57
N VAL A 347 -2.49 -1.05 -19.30
CA VAL A 347 -3.22 -2.20 -18.78
C VAL A 347 -4.59 -1.73 -18.36
N LEU A 348 -5.58 -1.93 -19.23
CA LEU A 348 -6.97 -1.55 -19.00
C LEU A 348 -7.75 -2.69 -18.38
N SER A 349 -8.49 -2.41 -17.31
CA SER A 349 -9.58 -3.24 -16.79
C SER A 349 -10.88 -2.44 -16.81
N SER A 350 -11.97 -3.04 -17.29
CA SER A 350 -13.28 -2.40 -17.33
C SER A 350 -14.37 -3.39 -16.93
N VAL A 351 -15.57 -2.91 -16.68
CA VAL A 351 -16.71 -3.79 -16.33
C VAL A 351 -17.02 -4.85 -17.40
N LYS A 352 -16.58 -4.64 -18.63
CA LYS A 352 -16.80 -5.55 -19.77
C LYS A 352 -15.59 -6.41 -20.12
N MET A 353 -14.40 -6.07 -19.61
CA MET A 353 -13.14 -6.72 -19.97
C MET A 353 -12.26 -6.88 -18.72
N ALA A 354 -11.87 -8.13 -18.44
CA ALA A 354 -11.04 -8.42 -17.28
C ALA A 354 -9.70 -7.70 -17.37
N ARG A 355 -9.01 -7.79 -18.50
CA ARG A 355 -7.75 -7.11 -18.74
C ARG A 355 -7.41 -7.01 -20.23
N GLY A 356 -6.99 -5.83 -20.66
CA GLY A 356 -6.43 -5.57 -21.99
C GLY A 356 -5.05 -4.94 -21.88
N TYR A 357 -4.15 -5.26 -22.80
CA TYR A 357 -2.78 -4.74 -22.85
C TYR A 357 -2.57 -4.02 -24.19
N TYR A 358 -2.37 -2.72 -24.12
CA TYR A 358 -2.25 -1.86 -25.29
C TYR A 358 -0.95 -1.08 -25.28
N LEU A 359 -0.22 -1.13 -26.39
CA LEU A 359 0.94 -0.27 -26.59
C LEU A 359 0.49 1.07 -27.14
N LEU A 360 0.79 2.14 -26.42
CA LEU A 360 0.44 3.53 -26.78
C LEU A 360 1.67 4.32 -27.19
N ASP A 361 1.49 5.31 -28.09
CA ASP A 361 2.46 6.37 -28.33
C ASP A 361 2.33 7.51 -27.31
N GLN A 362 3.22 8.50 -27.37
CA GLN A 362 3.19 9.69 -26.50
C GLN A 362 1.89 10.51 -26.56
N LYS A 363 1.08 10.32 -27.59
CA LYS A 363 -0.19 11.05 -27.75
C LYS A 363 -1.38 10.27 -27.21
N GLY A 364 -1.13 9.07 -26.65
CA GLY A 364 -2.16 8.15 -26.19
C GLY A 364 -2.82 7.33 -27.30
N LYS A 365 -2.26 7.39 -28.53
CA LYS A 365 -2.80 6.57 -29.64
C LYS A 365 -2.30 5.13 -29.50
N THR A 366 -3.23 4.18 -29.55
CA THR A 366 -2.90 2.75 -29.61
C THR A 366 -2.14 2.41 -30.88
N ILE A 367 -0.92 1.90 -30.71
CA ILE A 367 -0.05 1.41 -31.78
C ILE A 367 -0.36 -0.07 -32.07
N SER A 368 -0.55 -0.84 -30.99
CA SER A 368 -0.80 -2.27 -31.05
C SER A 368 -1.63 -2.73 -29.85
N THR A 369 -2.55 -3.63 -30.09
CA THR A 369 -3.16 -4.47 -29.06
C THR A 369 -2.26 -5.68 -28.86
N LEU A 370 -1.71 -5.85 -27.65
CA LEU A 370 -0.78 -6.94 -27.36
C LEU A 370 -1.54 -8.19 -26.90
N LEU A 371 -2.56 -7.99 -26.06
CA LEU A 371 -3.40 -9.05 -25.52
C LEU A 371 -4.73 -8.46 -25.02
N GLU A 372 -5.79 -9.20 -25.18
CA GLU A 372 -7.05 -9.02 -24.45
C GLU A 372 -7.39 -10.36 -23.82
N ASP A 373 -7.55 -10.37 -22.49
CA ASP A 373 -7.85 -11.59 -21.77
C ASP A 373 -9.25 -12.10 -22.14
N ALA A 374 -9.37 -13.41 -22.29
CA ALA A 374 -10.67 -14.05 -22.37
C ALA A 374 -11.47 -13.77 -21.07
N ASN A 375 -12.79 -13.80 -21.19
CA ASN A 375 -13.65 -13.65 -20.01
C ASN A 375 -13.37 -14.76 -18.98
N PRO A 376 -12.85 -14.44 -17.77
CA PRO A 376 -12.55 -15.46 -16.75
C PRO A 376 -13.80 -16.22 -16.27
N TYR A 377 -14.98 -15.68 -16.52
CA TYR A 377 -16.27 -16.29 -16.16
C TYR A 377 -16.96 -16.99 -17.35
N GLU A 378 -16.23 -17.21 -18.46
CA GLU A 378 -16.81 -17.94 -19.58
C GLU A 378 -17.29 -19.33 -19.14
N GLY A 379 -18.54 -19.65 -19.46
CA GLY A 379 -19.18 -20.89 -19.02
C GLY A 379 -19.78 -20.87 -17.61
N TYR A 380 -19.57 -19.80 -16.85
CA TYR A 380 -20.20 -19.60 -15.54
C TYR A 380 -21.38 -18.63 -15.66
N LYS A 381 -22.46 -18.93 -14.97
CA LYS A 381 -23.55 -17.98 -14.79
C LYS A 381 -23.22 -17.07 -13.61
N ILE A 382 -23.01 -15.80 -13.88
CA ILE A 382 -22.73 -14.79 -12.86
C ILE A 382 -23.92 -13.86 -12.68
N GLY A 383 -24.04 -13.24 -11.50
CA GLY A 383 -25.09 -12.27 -11.21
C GLY A 383 -24.90 -10.95 -11.94
N GLU A 384 -25.99 -10.25 -12.17
CA GLU A 384 -25.96 -8.87 -12.68
C GLU A 384 -25.37 -7.95 -11.63
N MET A 385 -24.46 -7.06 -12.04
CA MET A 385 -23.81 -6.07 -11.19
C MET A 385 -24.30 -4.67 -11.53
N GLU A 386 -24.65 -3.90 -10.51
CA GLU A 386 -25.11 -2.51 -10.62
C GLU A 386 -24.24 -1.58 -9.78
N PHE A 387 -23.96 -0.37 -10.31
CA PHE A 387 -23.46 0.74 -9.52
C PHE A 387 -24.61 1.58 -8.98
N ILE A 388 -24.51 1.96 -7.73
CA ILE A 388 -25.51 2.76 -7.01
C ILE A 388 -24.83 3.96 -6.41
N THR A 389 -25.44 5.14 -6.56
CA THR A 389 -25.02 6.34 -5.84
C THR A 389 -26.01 6.61 -4.72
N LEU A 390 -25.51 6.71 -3.49
CA LEU A 390 -26.29 7.02 -2.29
C LEU A 390 -25.78 8.33 -1.67
N LYS A 391 -26.60 8.98 -0.88
CA LYS A 391 -26.12 10.08 -0.02
C LYS A 391 -25.55 9.51 1.26
N ALA A 392 -24.43 10.07 1.73
CA ALA A 392 -23.85 9.82 3.04
C ALA A 392 -24.85 10.21 4.16
N ASP A 393 -24.52 9.89 5.39
CA ASP A 393 -25.32 10.27 6.56
C ASP A 393 -25.51 11.80 6.69
N ASP A 394 -24.59 12.61 6.15
CA ASP A 394 -24.70 14.06 6.06
C ASP A 394 -25.77 14.57 5.08
N GLY A 395 -26.40 13.68 4.31
CA GLY A 395 -27.41 13.97 3.30
C GLY A 395 -26.90 14.73 2.06
N LYS A 396 -25.59 14.94 1.92
CA LYS A 396 -24.96 15.77 0.87
C LYS A 396 -23.96 15.02 0.03
N THR A 397 -22.99 14.36 0.68
CA THR A 397 -21.87 13.69 0.04
C THR A 397 -22.35 12.44 -0.72
N ASP A 398 -21.94 12.30 -1.97
CA ASP A 398 -22.23 11.10 -2.75
C ASP A 398 -21.31 9.95 -2.31
N LEU A 399 -21.90 8.78 -2.09
CA LEU A 399 -21.20 7.52 -1.85
C LEU A 399 -21.46 6.58 -3.01
N TYR A 400 -20.45 5.82 -3.40
CA TYR A 400 -20.57 4.84 -4.48
C TYR A 400 -20.65 3.43 -3.91
N ALA A 401 -21.61 2.69 -4.41
CA ALA A 401 -21.85 1.31 -4.02
C ALA A 401 -21.94 0.40 -5.24
N ARG A 402 -21.67 -0.87 -5.00
CA ARG A 402 -21.86 -1.96 -5.93
C ARG A 402 -22.82 -2.97 -5.33
N LEU A 403 -23.81 -3.40 -6.12
CA LEU A 403 -24.72 -4.48 -5.78
C LEU A 403 -24.60 -5.57 -6.83
N ILE A 404 -24.42 -6.83 -6.40
CA ILE A 404 -24.42 -8.00 -7.27
C ILE A 404 -25.65 -8.83 -6.91
N LYS A 405 -26.52 -9.05 -7.89
CA LYS A 405 -27.71 -9.90 -7.74
C LYS A 405 -27.35 -11.38 -7.83
N PRO A 406 -28.16 -12.30 -7.29
CA PRO A 406 -27.99 -13.72 -7.51
C PRO A 406 -27.93 -14.08 -9.00
N ALA A 407 -27.17 -15.13 -9.35
CA ALA A 407 -27.02 -15.55 -10.75
C ALA A 407 -28.35 -16.01 -11.38
N ASP A 408 -29.23 -16.60 -10.58
CA ASP A 408 -30.61 -17.01 -10.96
C ASP A 408 -31.63 -16.05 -10.35
N PHE A 409 -31.46 -14.76 -10.57
CA PHE A 409 -32.29 -13.72 -9.97
C PHE A 409 -33.73 -13.76 -10.46
N ASP A 410 -34.65 -13.87 -9.50
CA ASP A 410 -36.11 -13.72 -9.71
C ASP A 410 -36.57 -12.50 -8.87
N PRO A 411 -37.10 -11.43 -9.50
CA PRO A 411 -37.53 -10.23 -8.78
C PRO A 411 -38.70 -10.48 -7.82
N SER A 412 -39.39 -11.61 -7.90
CA SER A 412 -40.47 -12.00 -7.00
C SER A 412 -40.00 -12.76 -5.75
N ALA A 413 -38.77 -13.26 -5.77
CA ALA A 413 -38.18 -13.99 -4.65
C ALA A 413 -37.54 -13.04 -3.60
N LYS A 414 -37.31 -13.59 -2.41
CA LYS A 414 -36.60 -12.92 -1.32
C LYS A 414 -35.23 -13.58 -1.10
N TYR A 415 -34.17 -12.80 -1.13
CA TYR A 415 -32.80 -13.28 -1.01
C TYR A 415 -32.14 -12.79 0.28
N PRO A 416 -31.31 -13.63 0.94
CA PRO A 416 -30.39 -13.14 1.96
C PRO A 416 -29.36 -12.21 1.32
N ALA A 417 -28.80 -11.29 2.12
CA ALA A 417 -27.81 -10.36 1.62
C ALA A 417 -26.54 -10.39 2.47
N ILE A 418 -25.39 -10.13 1.83
CA ILE A 418 -24.09 -9.97 2.49
C ILE A 418 -23.56 -8.58 2.17
N VAL A 419 -23.27 -7.80 3.21
CA VAL A 419 -22.53 -6.53 3.13
C VAL A 419 -21.06 -6.84 3.29
N TYR A 420 -20.27 -6.61 2.24
CA TYR A 420 -18.81 -6.69 2.31
C TYR A 420 -18.24 -5.31 2.56
N VAL A 421 -17.55 -5.13 3.69
CA VAL A 421 -17.04 -3.84 4.15
C VAL A 421 -15.52 -3.87 4.35
N TYR A 422 -14.83 -2.81 3.92
CA TYR A 422 -13.50 -2.45 4.42
C TYR A 422 -13.60 -1.14 5.20
N GLY A 423 -13.99 -0.06 4.56
CA GLY A 423 -14.34 1.22 5.16
C GLY A 423 -13.18 2.12 5.57
N GLY A 424 -11.96 1.59 5.61
CA GLY A 424 -10.79 2.30 6.09
C GLY A 424 -10.09 3.17 5.03
N PRO A 425 -9.13 4.01 5.47
CA PRO A 425 -8.39 4.91 4.59
C PRO A 425 -7.55 4.17 3.56
N HIS A 426 -7.21 4.86 2.48
CA HIS A 426 -6.46 4.36 1.32
C HIS A 426 -7.10 3.17 0.57
N ALA A 427 -8.33 2.79 0.89
CA ALA A 427 -9.05 1.74 0.20
C ALA A 427 -10.18 2.31 -0.67
N GLN A 428 -10.34 1.75 -1.86
CA GLN A 428 -11.48 1.91 -2.73
C GLN A 428 -11.88 0.53 -3.24
N LEU A 429 -13.08 0.07 -2.89
CA LEU A 429 -13.60 -1.26 -3.23
C LEU A 429 -14.54 -1.24 -4.43
N VAL A 430 -15.05 -0.08 -4.77
CA VAL A 430 -16.01 0.13 -5.87
C VAL A 430 -15.35 1.00 -6.91
N ASP A 431 -15.05 0.41 -8.06
CA ASP A 431 -14.48 1.10 -9.21
C ASP A 431 -15.04 0.51 -10.53
N LYS A 432 -14.71 1.10 -11.67
CA LYS A 432 -15.13 0.63 -12.98
C LYS A 432 -14.17 -0.39 -13.62
N SER A 433 -13.41 -1.13 -12.82
CA SER A 433 -12.65 -2.29 -13.29
C SER A 433 -13.56 -3.51 -13.48
N TRP A 434 -12.99 -4.64 -13.84
CA TRP A 434 -13.70 -5.90 -14.03
C TRP A 434 -14.55 -6.26 -12.80
N THR A 435 -15.82 -6.55 -13.06
CA THR A 435 -16.84 -6.82 -12.01
C THR A 435 -16.99 -5.69 -10.98
N GLY A 436 -16.66 -4.44 -11.35
CA GLY A 436 -16.77 -3.29 -10.44
C GLY A 436 -15.83 -3.33 -9.25
N GLY A 437 -14.64 -3.94 -9.38
CA GLY A 437 -13.70 -4.19 -8.29
C GLY A 437 -13.99 -5.42 -7.43
N ALA A 438 -15.10 -6.16 -7.70
CA ALA A 438 -15.41 -7.39 -6.97
C ALA A 438 -14.46 -8.53 -7.34
N GLY A 439 -13.89 -9.19 -6.35
CA GLY A 439 -13.13 -10.42 -6.54
C GLY A 439 -14.03 -11.63 -6.87
N PHE A 440 -13.39 -12.75 -7.25
CA PHE A 440 -14.10 -13.99 -7.55
C PHE A 440 -15.02 -14.46 -6.44
N TRP A 441 -14.61 -14.32 -5.18
CA TRP A 441 -15.38 -14.81 -4.05
C TRP A 441 -16.72 -14.09 -3.86
N LEU A 442 -16.78 -12.77 -4.07
CA LEU A 442 -18.04 -12.02 -3.99
C LEU A 442 -19.01 -12.44 -5.10
N ASN A 443 -18.50 -12.72 -6.30
CA ASN A 443 -19.32 -13.27 -7.39
C ASN A 443 -19.77 -14.71 -7.11
N TYR A 444 -18.91 -15.51 -6.43
CA TYR A 444 -19.30 -16.85 -5.97
C TYR A 444 -20.43 -16.80 -4.94
N LEU A 445 -20.40 -15.88 -3.99
CA LEU A 445 -21.53 -15.68 -3.05
C LEU A 445 -22.83 -15.32 -3.78
N ALA A 446 -22.77 -14.49 -4.81
CA ALA A 446 -23.93 -14.19 -5.65
C ALA A 446 -24.42 -15.45 -6.40
N GLN A 447 -23.52 -16.31 -6.89
CA GLN A 447 -23.90 -17.61 -7.44
C GLN A 447 -24.59 -18.53 -6.41
N GLN A 448 -24.18 -18.42 -5.14
CA GLN A 448 -24.82 -19.17 -4.05
C GLN A 448 -26.18 -18.59 -3.62
N GLY A 449 -26.68 -17.55 -4.31
CA GLY A 449 -28.02 -16.99 -4.09
C GLY A 449 -28.07 -15.83 -3.09
N TYR A 450 -26.94 -15.19 -2.80
CA TYR A 450 -26.90 -13.96 -1.99
C TYR A 450 -26.98 -12.72 -2.87
N VAL A 451 -27.63 -11.69 -2.37
CA VAL A 451 -27.39 -10.31 -2.82
C VAL A 451 -26.10 -9.84 -2.14
N VAL A 452 -25.10 -9.42 -2.92
CA VAL A 452 -23.83 -8.95 -2.36
C VAL A 452 -23.72 -7.43 -2.54
N PHE A 453 -23.52 -6.71 -1.44
CA PHE A 453 -23.47 -5.26 -1.42
C PHE A 453 -22.15 -4.76 -0.87
N THR A 454 -21.57 -3.75 -1.52
CA THR A 454 -20.33 -3.07 -1.06
C THR A 454 -20.53 -1.57 -1.23
N LEU A 455 -20.17 -0.79 -0.22
CA LEU A 455 -20.23 0.67 -0.22
C LEU A 455 -18.88 1.25 0.21
N ASP A 456 -18.33 2.18 -0.57
CA ASP A 456 -17.20 3.03 -0.15
C ASP A 456 -17.75 4.26 0.61
N ASN A 457 -17.58 4.22 1.93
CA ASN A 457 -18.00 5.29 2.85
C ASN A 457 -16.99 6.44 2.88
N ARG A 458 -17.36 7.58 3.47
CA ARG A 458 -16.37 8.59 3.87
C ARG A 458 -15.32 7.97 4.77
N GLY A 459 -14.06 8.36 4.56
CA GLY A 459 -12.88 7.70 5.14
C GLY A 459 -12.12 6.85 4.12
N SER A 460 -12.74 6.46 2.99
CA SER A 460 -12.07 5.73 1.92
C SER A 460 -11.31 6.66 0.93
N ALA A 461 -10.57 6.08 -0.03
CA ALA A 461 -9.62 6.79 -0.89
C ALA A 461 -10.24 7.46 -2.14
N ASN A 462 -9.39 8.22 -2.85
CA ASN A 462 -9.62 8.80 -4.19
C ASN A 462 -10.76 9.82 -4.29
N ARG A 463 -11.13 10.43 -3.18
CA ARG A 463 -12.21 11.42 -3.07
C ARG A 463 -11.78 12.73 -2.41
N GLY A 464 -10.46 12.99 -2.32
CA GLY A 464 -9.87 14.14 -1.67
C GLY A 464 -9.71 14.00 -0.15
N PHE A 465 -8.89 14.89 0.40
CA PHE A 465 -8.46 14.82 1.80
C PHE A 465 -9.63 14.96 2.79
N GLU A 466 -10.59 15.85 2.53
CA GLU A 466 -11.74 16.04 3.42
C GLU A 466 -12.64 14.80 3.49
N PHE A 467 -12.81 14.09 2.39
CA PHE A 467 -13.58 12.84 2.35
C PHE A 467 -12.87 11.72 3.12
N GLU A 468 -11.54 11.59 2.97
CA GLU A 468 -10.75 10.54 3.61
C GLU A 468 -10.53 10.83 5.09
N SER A 469 -10.12 12.05 5.44
CA SER A 469 -9.68 12.39 6.79
C SER A 469 -10.81 12.68 7.79
N VAL A 470 -12.07 12.56 7.39
CA VAL A 470 -13.23 12.71 8.28
C VAL A 470 -13.20 11.74 9.47
N ILE A 471 -12.48 10.63 9.34
CA ILE A 471 -12.30 9.61 10.39
C ILE A 471 -11.30 10.02 11.47
N HIS A 472 -10.53 11.09 11.25
CA HIS A 472 -9.48 11.51 12.18
C HIS A 472 -10.04 11.70 13.60
N ARG A 473 -9.42 11.03 14.58
CA ARG A 473 -9.77 10.94 16.00
C ARG A 473 -11.08 10.20 16.30
N GLN A 474 -11.73 9.58 15.30
CA GLN A 474 -13.04 8.94 15.46
C GLN A 474 -13.24 7.75 14.52
N CYS A 475 -12.21 6.91 14.35
CA CYS A 475 -12.31 5.69 13.52
C CYS A 475 -13.54 4.86 13.90
N GLY A 476 -14.33 4.45 12.90
CA GLY A 476 -15.55 3.67 13.05
C GLY A 476 -16.83 4.49 13.18
N GLU A 477 -16.77 5.81 13.46
CA GLU A 477 -17.98 6.62 13.67
C GLU A 477 -18.63 7.01 12.34
N MET A 478 -17.90 7.73 11.49
CA MET A 478 -18.45 8.23 10.23
C MET A 478 -18.63 7.12 9.20
N GLU A 479 -17.70 6.16 9.18
CA GLU A 479 -17.78 4.99 8.32
C GLU A 479 -19.03 4.17 8.63
N MET A 480 -19.30 3.91 9.90
CA MET A 480 -20.49 3.15 10.33
C MET A 480 -21.79 3.90 10.00
N ALA A 481 -21.84 5.21 10.21
CA ALA A 481 -23.01 6.02 9.86
C ALA A 481 -23.33 5.92 8.36
N ASP A 482 -22.30 6.02 7.51
CA ASP A 482 -22.46 5.90 6.06
C ASP A 482 -22.81 4.45 5.63
N GLN A 483 -22.19 3.42 6.22
CA GLN A 483 -22.55 2.03 5.97
C GLN A 483 -24.00 1.75 6.32
N MET A 484 -24.52 2.34 7.39
CA MET A 484 -25.93 2.21 7.77
C MET A 484 -26.89 2.88 6.77
N THR A 485 -26.48 3.93 6.05
CA THR A 485 -27.30 4.44 4.93
C THR A 485 -27.36 3.42 3.78
N GLY A 486 -26.26 2.73 3.51
CA GLY A 486 -26.22 1.61 2.55
C GLY A 486 -27.13 0.44 2.98
N VAL A 487 -27.07 0.03 4.24
CA VAL A 487 -27.95 -1.01 4.81
C VAL A 487 -29.42 -0.61 4.74
N LYS A 488 -29.74 0.64 5.00
CA LYS A 488 -31.11 1.16 4.85
C LYS A 488 -31.59 1.06 3.40
N HIS A 489 -30.74 1.42 2.44
CA HIS A 489 -31.04 1.22 1.02
C HIS A 489 -31.26 -0.27 0.71
N LEU A 490 -30.35 -1.15 1.13
CA LEU A 490 -30.45 -2.58 0.90
C LEU A 490 -31.77 -3.16 1.45
N LYS A 491 -32.17 -2.76 2.66
CA LYS A 491 -33.47 -3.16 3.28
C LYS A 491 -34.70 -2.64 2.51
N SER A 492 -34.58 -1.58 1.72
CA SER A 492 -35.68 -1.03 0.92
C SER A 492 -35.95 -1.80 -0.37
N LEU A 493 -35.03 -2.68 -0.79
CA LEU A 493 -35.16 -3.47 -2.01
C LEU A 493 -36.13 -4.63 -1.80
N ASN A 494 -37.15 -4.69 -2.64
CA ASN A 494 -38.23 -5.67 -2.51
C ASN A 494 -37.77 -7.13 -2.53
N PHE A 495 -36.65 -7.42 -3.18
CA PHE A 495 -36.08 -8.76 -3.32
C PHE A 495 -35.07 -9.10 -2.19
N VAL A 496 -34.79 -8.20 -1.27
CA VAL A 496 -33.91 -8.48 -0.11
C VAL A 496 -34.75 -8.90 1.09
N ASP A 497 -34.36 -10.00 1.73
CA ASP A 497 -34.90 -10.39 3.03
C ASP A 497 -34.18 -9.60 4.13
N SER A 498 -34.84 -8.59 4.67
CA SER A 498 -34.27 -7.69 5.68
C SER A 498 -33.95 -8.36 7.02
N THR A 499 -34.39 -9.61 7.21
CA THR A 499 -34.12 -10.42 8.42
C THR A 499 -32.89 -11.32 8.25
N ARG A 500 -32.41 -11.49 7.02
CA ARG A 500 -31.27 -12.35 6.67
C ARG A 500 -30.14 -11.55 5.99
N ILE A 501 -29.63 -10.56 6.71
CA ILE A 501 -28.49 -9.74 6.27
C ILE A 501 -27.26 -10.13 7.09
N GLY A 502 -26.17 -10.49 6.40
CA GLY A 502 -24.86 -10.70 6.97
C GLY A 502 -23.92 -9.53 6.69
N VAL A 503 -22.84 -9.44 7.46
CA VAL A 503 -21.74 -8.50 7.22
C VAL A 503 -20.40 -9.21 7.32
N ASP A 504 -19.48 -8.90 6.41
CA ASP A 504 -18.15 -9.50 6.30
C ASP A 504 -17.08 -8.45 6.02
N GLY A 505 -15.91 -8.59 6.64
CA GLY A 505 -14.78 -7.74 6.38
C GLY A 505 -13.49 -8.23 7.01
N TRP A 506 -12.37 -7.77 6.46
CA TRP A 506 -11.03 -8.17 6.88
C TRP A 506 -10.21 -6.97 7.37
N SER A 507 -9.39 -7.14 8.44
CA SER A 507 -8.51 -6.08 8.95
C SER A 507 -9.32 -4.89 9.49
N TYR A 508 -9.14 -3.69 8.93
CA TYR A 508 -10.03 -2.55 9.19
C TYR A 508 -11.50 -2.92 8.91
N GLY A 509 -11.76 -3.69 7.86
CA GLY A 509 -13.09 -4.24 7.57
C GLY A 509 -13.60 -5.20 8.65
N GLY A 510 -12.71 -5.94 9.31
CA GLY A 510 -13.04 -6.74 10.49
C GLY A 510 -13.45 -5.87 11.69
N PHE A 511 -12.73 -4.77 11.94
CA PHE A 511 -13.13 -3.75 12.91
C PHE A 511 -14.50 -3.16 12.57
N MET A 512 -14.73 -2.78 11.32
CA MET A 512 -16.01 -2.25 10.86
C MET A 512 -17.15 -3.27 10.98
N THR A 513 -16.87 -4.54 10.65
CA THR A 513 -17.84 -5.63 10.78
C THR A 513 -18.31 -5.78 12.22
N ILE A 514 -17.38 -5.85 13.19
CA ILE A 514 -17.74 -5.96 14.60
C ILE A 514 -18.40 -4.67 15.12
N SER A 515 -17.91 -3.49 14.69
CA SER A 515 -18.52 -2.19 15.03
C SER A 515 -20.00 -2.15 14.61
N LEU A 516 -20.28 -2.49 13.35
CA LEU A 516 -21.65 -2.54 12.80
C LEU A 516 -22.52 -3.55 13.56
N PHE A 517 -21.98 -4.74 13.79
CA PHE A 517 -22.70 -5.85 14.39
C PHE A 517 -23.09 -5.57 15.86
N LEU A 518 -22.15 -5.04 16.65
CA LEU A 518 -22.38 -4.77 18.06
C LEU A 518 -23.20 -3.49 18.30
N ARG A 519 -22.91 -2.43 17.54
CA ARG A 519 -23.49 -1.10 17.79
C ARG A 519 -24.84 -0.89 17.08
N HIS A 520 -25.25 -1.83 16.21
CA HIS A 520 -26.58 -1.88 15.59
C HIS A 520 -27.23 -3.26 15.81
N PRO A 521 -27.50 -3.65 17.05
CA PRO A 521 -28.02 -4.98 17.39
C PRO A 521 -29.34 -5.28 16.67
N GLY A 522 -29.45 -6.50 16.12
CA GLY A 522 -30.64 -6.94 15.37
C GLY A 522 -30.74 -6.43 13.92
N VAL A 523 -29.74 -5.68 13.43
CA VAL A 523 -29.67 -5.26 12.03
C VAL A 523 -29.12 -6.39 11.15
N PHE A 524 -28.08 -7.06 11.62
CA PHE A 524 -27.43 -8.18 10.95
C PHE A 524 -27.72 -9.48 11.70
N ALA A 525 -28.06 -10.54 10.98
CA ALA A 525 -28.27 -11.85 11.56
C ALA A 525 -26.94 -12.58 11.84
N ALA A 526 -25.96 -12.40 10.95
CA ALA A 526 -24.64 -13.02 11.07
C ALA A 526 -23.52 -12.03 10.68
N ALA A 527 -22.35 -12.18 11.29
CA ALA A 527 -21.17 -11.39 11.00
C ALA A 527 -19.91 -12.25 10.93
N CYS A 528 -19.01 -11.99 9.97
CA CYS A 528 -17.72 -12.65 9.88
C CYS A 528 -16.60 -11.61 9.84
N ALA A 529 -15.75 -11.59 10.88
CA ALA A 529 -14.68 -10.63 11.04
C ALA A 529 -13.30 -11.32 10.96
N GLY A 530 -12.53 -10.99 9.94
CA GLY A 530 -11.19 -11.53 9.78
C GLY A 530 -10.10 -10.56 10.23
N GLY A 531 -9.13 -11.03 11.05
CA GLY A 531 -8.01 -10.24 11.55
C GLY A 531 -8.42 -8.87 12.11
N PRO A 532 -9.49 -8.77 12.96
CA PRO A 532 -10.10 -7.50 13.32
C PRO A 532 -9.22 -6.71 14.30
N VAL A 533 -9.11 -5.39 14.11
CA VAL A 533 -8.71 -4.50 15.19
C VAL A 533 -9.87 -4.43 16.20
N ILE A 534 -9.56 -4.57 17.47
CA ILE A 534 -10.55 -4.51 18.58
C ILE A 534 -10.34 -3.27 19.43
N ASP A 535 -9.09 -2.95 19.73
CA ASP A 535 -8.72 -1.72 20.42
C ASP A 535 -7.54 -1.08 19.68
N TRP A 536 -7.71 0.14 19.20
CA TRP A 536 -6.68 0.88 18.47
C TRP A 536 -5.41 1.14 19.29
N LYS A 537 -5.44 1.02 20.61
CA LYS A 537 -4.24 1.05 21.46
C LYS A 537 -3.27 -0.09 21.17
N TRP A 538 -3.75 -1.19 20.60
CA TRP A 538 -2.92 -2.33 20.22
C TRP A 538 -2.50 -2.30 18.75
N TYR A 539 -2.79 -1.22 18.04
CA TYR A 539 -2.32 -1.04 16.67
C TYR A 539 -1.02 -0.23 16.64
N GLU A 540 -0.26 -0.36 15.55
CA GLU A 540 1.06 0.27 15.46
C GLU A 540 0.98 1.81 15.35
N VAL A 541 2.03 2.48 15.84
CA VAL A 541 2.11 3.94 16.01
C VAL A 541 1.88 4.70 14.71
N MET A 542 2.55 4.30 13.59
CA MET A 542 2.59 5.10 12.38
C MET A 542 1.22 5.22 11.72
N TYR A 543 0.47 4.14 11.72
CA TYR A 543 -0.91 4.12 11.22
C TYR A 543 -1.90 4.57 12.30
N GLY A 544 -1.83 3.96 13.49
CA GLY A 544 -2.79 4.21 14.57
C GLY A 544 -2.83 5.68 15.00
N GLU A 545 -1.67 6.29 15.23
CA GLU A 545 -1.61 7.69 15.65
C GLU A 545 -1.88 8.69 14.51
N ARG A 546 -1.71 8.31 13.24
CA ARG A 546 -2.14 9.16 12.11
C ARG A 546 -3.63 9.42 12.13
N TYR A 547 -4.43 8.40 12.42
CA TYR A 547 -5.88 8.50 12.35
C TYR A 547 -6.55 8.74 13.70
N MET A 548 -5.85 8.46 14.82
CA MET A 548 -6.44 8.54 16.15
C MET A 548 -5.68 9.47 17.12
N ASP A 549 -4.55 10.08 16.72
CA ASP A 549 -3.56 10.68 17.61
C ASP A 549 -3.07 9.67 18.68
N THR A 550 -2.39 10.14 19.73
CA THR A 550 -2.03 9.24 20.84
C THR A 550 -3.25 8.97 21.75
N PRO A 551 -3.28 7.82 22.45
CA PRO A 551 -4.36 7.56 23.43
C PRO A 551 -4.47 8.62 24.53
N MET A 552 -3.40 9.35 24.81
CA MET A 552 -3.39 10.44 25.81
C MET A 552 -4.02 11.73 25.25
N GLU A 553 -3.82 12.01 23.95
CA GLU A 553 -4.36 13.21 23.28
C GLU A 553 -5.82 13.04 22.85
N ASN A 554 -6.26 11.80 22.63
CA ASN A 554 -7.60 11.46 22.18
C ASN A 554 -8.24 10.30 22.98
N PRO A 555 -8.31 10.38 24.32
CA PRO A 555 -8.84 9.28 25.13
C PRO A 555 -10.30 8.92 24.79
N GLU A 556 -11.13 9.92 24.48
CA GLU A 556 -12.54 9.69 24.13
C GLU A 556 -12.71 8.95 22.79
N GLY A 557 -11.87 9.25 21.78
CA GLY A 557 -11.91 8.56 20.50
C GLY A 557 -11.50 7.10 20.63
N TYR A 558 -10.45 6.82 21.38
CA TYR A 558 -10.02 5.45 21.68
C TYR A 558 -11.07 4.67 22.47
N GLU A 559 -11.74 5.31 23.45
CA GLU A 559 -12.80 4.68 24.23
C GLU A 559 -14.02 4.32 23.36
N LYS A 560 -14.44 5.23 22.46
CA LYS A 560 -15.54 4.99 21.52
C LYS A 560 -15.22 3.90 20.51
N ALA A 561 -13.98 3.83 20.04
CA ALA A 561 -13.54 2.86 19.06
C ALA A 561 -13.22 1.48 19.68
N ASN A 562 -13.14 1.36 21.01
CA ASN A 562 -12.85 0.12 21.69
C ASN A 562 -14.07 -0.82 21.69
N LEU A 563 -13.97 -1.91 20.91
CA LEU A 563 -15.09 -2.84 20.70
C LEU A 563 -15.40 -3.69 21.92
N LEU A 564 -14.51 -3.80 22.91
CA LEU A 564 -14.78 -4.49 24.17
C LEU A 564 -15.95 -3.84 24.92
N ASN A 565 -16.13 -2.54 24.79
CA ASN A 565 -17.20 -1.78 25.46
C ASN A 565 -18.61 -2.14 24.97
N TYR A 566 -18.74 -2.84 23.86
CA TYR A 566 -20.01 -3.14 23.21
C TYR A 566 -20.36 -4.62 23.20
N VAL A 567 -19.53 -5.50 23.77
CA VAL A 567 -19.74 -6.96 23.77
C VAL A 567 -21.10 -7.35 24.37
N ASN A 568 -21.59 -6.62 25.38
CA ASN A 568 -22.91 -6.83 25.98
C ASN A 568 -24.07 -6.70 24.97
N GLN A 569 -23.87 -5.96 23.89
CA GLN A 569 -24.88 -5.72 22.83
C GLN A 569 -24.88 -6.82 21.75
N LEU A 570 -23.96 -7.82 21.82
CA LEU A 570 -23.87 -8.89 20.84
C LEU A 570 -25.19 -9.66 20.74
N GLN A 571 -25.76 -9.68 19.52
CA GLN A 571 -26.97 -10.40 19.13
C GLN A 571 -26.75 -11.01 17.75
N GLY A 572 -27.10 -12.30 17.57
CA GLY A 572 -26.87 -13.06 16.33
C GLY A 572 -25.53 -13.78 16.35
N ASP A 573 -25.13 -14.32 15.19
CA ASP A 573 -24.00 -15.22 15.06
C ASP A 573 -22.75 -14.46 14.57
N LEU A 574 -21.65 -14.56 15.33
CA LEU A 574 -20.38 -13.91 15.02
C LEU A 574 -19.29 -14.96 14.85
N LEU A 575 -18.64 -14.97 13.68
CA LEU A 575 -17.41 -15.72 13.43
C LEU A 575 -16.22 -14.76 13.41
N ILE A 576 -15.22 -15.02 14.24
CA ILE A 576 -13.92 -14.33 14.21
C ILE A 576 -12.88 -15.27 13.62
N ILE A 577 -12.05 -14.76 12.71
CA ILE A 577 -10.97 -15.51 12.07
C ILE A 577 -9.65 -14.75 12.24
N HIS A 578 -8.56 -15.45 12.62
CA HIS A 578 -7.25 -14.81 12.78
C HIS A 578 -6.10 -15.76 12.46
N GLY A 579 -5.00 -15.23 11.91
CA GLY A 579 -3.71 -15.92 11.80
C GLY A 579 -2.90 -15.81 13.09
N THR A 580 -2.29 -16.89 13.55
CA THR A 580 -1.55 -16.85 14.84
C THR A 580 -0.24 -16.07 14.78
N ASN A 581 0.31 -15.84 13.57
CA ASN A 581 1.55 -15.10 13.33
C ASN A 581 1.31 -13.80 12.60
N ASP A 582 0.15 -13.15 12.85
CA ASP A 582 -0.21 -11.87 12.24
C ASP A 582 0.67 -10.74 12.82
N PRO A 583 1.59 -10.14 12.01
CA PRO A 583 2.45 -9.04 12.45
C PRO A 583 1.81 -7.67 12.21
N VAL A 584 0.61 -7.60 11.62
CA VAL A 584 -0.09 -6.36 11.27
C VAL A 584 -1.16 -6.05 12.31
N VAL A 585 -2.16 -6.92 12.44
CA VAL A 585 -3.14 -6.86 13.54
C VAL A 585 -2.79 -7.97 14.51
N VAL A 586 -2.14 -7.61 15.58
CA VAL A 586 -1.62 -8.60 16.54
C VAL A 586 -2.75 -9.45 17.14
N TRP A 587 -2.49 -10.75 17.27
CA TRP A 587 -3.47 -11.77 17.69
C TRP A 587 -4.14 -11.46 19.04
N GLN A 588 -3.50 -10.67 19.88
CA GLN A 588 -4.05 -10.14 21.14
C GLN A 588 -5.44 -9.51 20.95
N ASN A 589 -5.69 -8.83 19.83
CA ASN A 589 -7.00 -8.24 19.54
C ASN A 589 -8.13 -9.28 19.64
N SER A 590 -8.03 -10.38 18.91
CA SER A 590 -9.07 -11.42 18.94
C SER A 590 -9.14 -12.15 20.29
N LEU A 591 -8.00 -12.43 20.91
CA LEU A 591 -7.99 -13.16 22.20
C LEU A 591 -8.65 -12.37 23.32
N THR A 592 -8.38 -11.07 23.41
CA THR A 592 -9.01 -10.21 24.43
C THR A 592 -10.51 -10.01 24.18
N PHE A 593 -10.93 -9.97 22.91
CA PHE A 593 -12.35 -9.93 22.58
C PHE A 593 -13.08 -11.21 22.99
N LEU A 594 -12.46 -12.38 22.76
CA LEU A 594 -13.02 -13.67 23.20
C LEU A 594 -13.10 -13.76 24.72
N ASP A 595 -12.07 -13.29 25.43
CA ASP A 595 -12.07 -13.26 26.89
C ASP A 595 -13.23 -12.40 27.44
N GLU A 596 -13.44 -11.23 26.85
CA GLU A 596 -14.56 -10.37 27.21
C GLU A 596 -15.92 -11.00 26.88
N CYS A 597 -16.05 -11.70 25.74
CA CYS A 597 -17.25 -12.48 25.41
C CYS A 597 -17.55 -13.54 26.49
N ILE A 598 -16.51 -14.28 26.93
CA ILE A 598 -16.64 -15.29 27.99
C ILE A 598 -17.09 -14.63 29.29
N ASN A 599 -16.47 -13.52 29.69
CA ASN A 599 -16.78 -12.78 30.90
C ASN A 599 -18.26 -12.30 30.94
N GLN A 600 -18.79 -11.96 29.77
CA GLN A 600 -20.18 -11.51 29.62
C GLN A 600 -21.17 -12.62 29.22
N GLY A 601 -20.73 -13.88 29.16
CA GLY A 601 -21.56 -15.03 28.81
C GLY A 601 -22.06 -15.03 27.38
N LYS A 602 -21.34 -14.35 26.45
CA LYS A 602 -21.67 -14.30 25.01
C LYS A 602 -20.95 -15.43 24.29
N GLN A 603 -21.64 -16.07 23.34
CA GLN A 603 -21.07 -17.10 22.48
C GLN A 603 -20.65 -16.49 21.14
N VAL A 604 -19.47 -16.87 20.65
CA VAL A 604 -18.95 -16.51 19.34
C VAL A 604 -18.19 -17.71 18.75
N ASP A 605 -18.27 -17.86 17.44
CA ASP A 605 -17.44 -18.82 16.73
C ASP A 605 -16.04 -18.23 16.50
N TYR A 606 -15.03 -19.06 16.67
CA TYR A 606 -13.66 -18.64 16.47
C TYR A 606 -12.87 -19.67 15.65
N PHE A 607 -12.19 -19.20 14.61
CA PHE A 607 -11.33 -20.05 13.80
C PHE A 607 -9.94 -19.44 13.63
N VAL A 608 -8.91 -20.22 13.94
CA VAL A 608 -7.51 -19.80 13.81
C VAL A 608 -6.84 -20.45 12.61
N TYR A 609 -5.96 -19.71 11.95
CA TYR A 609 -5.02 -20.24 10.96
C TYR A 609 -3.63 -20.31 11.59
N PRO A 610 -3.20 -21.52 12.01
CA PRO A 610 -1.91 -21.69 12.67
C PRO A 610 -0.74 -21.31 11.77
N GLY A 611 0.18 -20.49 12.27
CA GLY A 611 1.35 -20.02 11.54
C GLY A 611 1.07 -19.04 10.42
N ALA A 612 -0.19 -18.68 10.14
CA ALA A 612 -0.52 -17.73 9.11
C ALA A 612 -0.32 -16.29 9.57
N GLU A 613 0.14 -15.46 8.64
CA GLU A 613 0.25 -14.01 8.76
C GLU A 613 -1.12 -13.33 8.57
N HIS A 614 -1.12 -12.00 8.41
CA HIS A 614 -2.34 -11.19 8.24
C HIS A 614 -3.23 -11.63 7.07
N ASN A 615 -2.64 -12.05 5.94
CA ASN A 615 -3.37 -12.45 4.75
C ASN A 615 -3.16 -13.93 4.43
N MET A 616 -4.24 -14.69 4.32
CA MET A 616 -4.20 -16.09 3.91
C MET A 616 -3.83 -16.21 2.43
N ARG A 617 -2.94 -17.15 2.09
CA ARG A 617 -2.45 -17.38 0.73
C ARG A 617 -2.59 -18.86 0.33
N GLY A 618 -2.59 -19.12 -0.98
CA GLY A 618 -2.63 -20.48 -1.53
C GLY A 618 -3.84 -21.28 -1.02
N LYS A 619 -3.60 -22.50 -0.53
CA LYS A 619 -4.67 -23.40 -0.04
C LYS A 619 -5.42 -22.83 1.18
N ALA A 620 -4.72 -22.11 2.06
CA ALA A 620 -5.35 -21.48 3.22
C ALA A 620 -6.39 -20.43 2.81
N ARG A 621 -6.18 -19.72 1.69
CA ARG A 621 -7.15 -18.75 1.16
C ARG A 621 -8.42 -19.41 0.64
N VAL A 622 -8.30 -20.56 -0.04
CA VAL A 622 -9.46 -21.32 -0.51
C VAL A 622 -10.26 -21.82 0.69
N HIS A 623 -9.59 -22.44 1.67
CA HIS A 623 -10.21 -22.91 2.91
C HIS A 623 -10.90 -21.77 3.68
N LEU A 624 -10.30 -20.56 3.69
CA LEU A 624 -10.89 -19.37 4.31
C LEU A 624 -12.24 -19.03 3.66
N PHE A 625 -12.29 -18.98 2.33
CA PHE A 625 -13.52 -18.65 1.62
C PHE A 625 -14.60 -19.74 1.81
N ASP A 626 -14.22 -21.01 1.82
CA ASP A 626 -15.14 -22.11 2.14
C ASP A 626 -15.68 -21.98 3.56
N LYS A 627 -14.82 -21.66 4.55
CA LYS A 627 -15.23 -21.46 5.95
C LYS A 627 -16.22 -20.32 6.12
N ILE A 628 -15.96 -19.16 5.50
CA ILE A 628 -16.85 -17.99 5.56
C ILE A 628 -18.16 -18.29 4.84
N SER A 629 -18.10 -18.91 3.65
CA SER A 629 -19.31 -19.27 2.88
C SER A 629 -20.20 -20.26 3.64
N GLY A 630 -19.60 -21.29 4.26
CA GLY A 630 -20.33 -22.26 5.09
C GLY A 630 -21.01 -21.59 6.29
N PHE A 631 -20.30 -20.68 6.97
CA PHE A 631 -20.87 -19.94 8.09
C PHE A 631 -22.11 -19.10 7.69
N PHE A 632 -22.04 -18.39 6.57
CA PHE A 632 -23.21 -17.64 6.08
C PHE A 632 -24.33 -18.58 5.57
N GLU A 633 -23.99 -19.73 5.02
CA GLU A 633 -25.01 -20.71 4.63
C GLU A 633 -25.79 -21.24 5.82
N GLU A 634 -25.13 -21.56 6.92
CA GLU A 634 -25.74 -22.04 8.16
C GLU A 634 -26.62 -20.98 8.84
N ASN A 635 -26.25 -19.69 8.77
CA ASN A 635 -26.88 -18.63 9.56
C ASN A 635 -27.79 -17.69 8.75
N LEU A 636 -27.77 -17.73 7.41
CA LEU A 636 -28.59 -16.85 6.56
C LEU A 636 -29.55 -17.63 5.62
N LYS A 637 -29.38 -18.93 5.42
CA LYS A 637 -30.28 -19.74 4.60
C LYS A 637 -31.15 -20.63 5.45
#